data_bbeff0d498ae0f83ceae8872724dc5a9
#
_entry.id   bbeff0d498ae0f83ceae8872724dc5a9
#
_cell.length_a   1.000
_cell.length_b   1.000
_cell.length_c   1.000
_cell.angle_alpha   90.00
_cell.angle_beta   90.00
_cell.angle_gamma   90.00
#
_symmetry.space_group_name_H-M   'P 1'
#
loop_
_entity.id
_entity.type
_entity.pdbx_description
1 polymer ?
#
loop_
_entity_poly.entity_id
_entity_poly.type
_entity_poly.pdbx_seq_one_letter_code
_entity_poly.pdbx_strand_id
1 'polypeptide(L)'
;MSGTYQLSHTFALTAQDSGSNGHRVVYEAAPGAQPVISGGKRVTGWTPADSAGKVYKAKVGNLDTRQLYVNGELETRARSGKNPPGFSKTSTGYTFTDTGISDYKRPSDLEVVSSWGWKLQRCPVQSISGNTMTMQQPCWHNANLQQGQEIQNPTWLENARELLDAPGEWYLDKGEGEIYYMPEAGQDLSTATVTVPHVQDLVDLNGTKTSPVTHVSFEGITFSYSTWLAPSSSDGLIEGQAGFRMVGNDNPDFDSTRLKWQKTPGAVNVSHGRNVGFQGNTFTHLGAVGLNLNTGTQGTDVTGNVFRQIAATGIQIGGTDVIDAHPDDPRDITKDTTVDNNLVTEVADQYNGSVGILAGYTDHTVITHNKVYDLPYSGISVGWGWGLTDKGGDTNYPGNSGVPVWNTDTTSRDNKVTDNDISDIMKSQADGGAIYTLSTNPGGLVSGNYIHGVPTPAYGAVYHDEGSRYWQNTSNAFCDVAYQWLLMNHGMDITATGNFTTQPAFTTQANSTGNNVSGNITVGSCDQLPASIVNNAGLQPRYRHLDPGPDVTDRRAPSAPGTPTAVTDFPTVADLDWPASTDDTGVTGYSVYRDGTLVSAAGKTSVRLSGLTGGKTYSFQITARDAAGNESQRSQALQVTMPSGSDLALKKPVTASSDSEGNIPEKTVDGDLSTRWAQGLGLPDPSWIQVDLGAQYDVDGAITTFEKSSGYKYRIQVSPDEVHWQTLADHTSVNTTAMTDYSHTADPVAGRFVRLTVTGSSGNGGSIFDFQVYGTPRAPGSDHTAPAAPGQPTVKPLLPSLADVSWPDATDDTGVTTYGVYQDGKRIAVTDATTLRVSGLTPEKEYSFTVVARDAALNTSDPSRAAVITMPADHDLALKKPVTASSDSDGNIPEKAVDGDLSTRWAQGRGLPDPSWIQVDLGKDTSVSSVVTTFELPSGYKYLLEYSADGVTWSTFDDHTSENTVSKTNYSFVDTPVTARYLRLTVTGSSWNGGSIYELQAYGDF
;
A
#
# COMPACT_ATOMS: atom_id res chain seq x y z
N MET A 1 -30.60 -33.92 17.86
CA MET A 1 -29.45 -33.67 18.80
C MET A 1 -29.89 -32.61 19.81
N SER A 2 -29.32 -32.60 21.02
CA SER A 2 -29.54 -31.55 22.04
C SER A 2 -28.34 -31.46 22.95
N GLY A 3 -28.05 -30.28 23.52
CA GLY A 3 -26.90 -30.01 24.38
C GLY A 3 -25.54 -29.99 23.70
N THR A 4 -24.45 -29.99 24.45
CA THR A 4 -23.06 -29.87 23.95
C THR A 4 -22.37 -31.22 23.84
N TYR A 5 -21.87 -31.54 22.67
CA TYR A 5 -21.10 -32.72 22.35
C TYR A 5 -19.61 -32.32 22.36
N GLN A 6 -18.97 -32.58 23.50
CA GLN A 6 -17.57 -32.23 23.71
C GLN A 6 -16.68 -33.24 23.02
N LEU A 7 -15.95 -32.82 22.01
CA LEU A 7 -15.04 -33.67 21.25
C LEU A 7 -13.69 -33.78 21.95
N SER A 8 -13.09 -34.96 21.97
CA SER A 8 -11.69 -35.20 22.32
C SER A 8 -10.82 -35.50 21.08
N HIS A 9 -11.46 -35.78 19.96
CA HIS A 9 -10.88 -36.04 18.65
C HIS A 9 -11.94 -35.78 17.59
N THR A 10 -11.54 -35.70 16.31
CA THR A 10 -12.41 -35.49 15.17
C THR A 10 -13.55 -36.50 15.08
N PHE A 11 -14.77 -36.06 14.84
CA PHE A 11 -15.91 -36.89 14.48
C PHE A 11 -15.83 -37.24 12.99
N ALA A 12 -15.31 -38.42 12.69
CA ALA A 12 -15.10 -38.87 11.32
C ALA A 12 -16.25 -39.74 10.81
N LEU A 13 -16.72 -39.43 9.59
CA LEU A 13 -17.69 -40.20 8.83
C LEU A 13 -17.02 -40.77 7.57
N THR A 14 -17.42 -41.96 7.17
CA THR A 14 -16.93 -42.70 6.02
C THR A 14 -18.07 -43.10 5.10
N ALA A 15 -17.79 -43.78 3.98
CA ALA A 15 -18.81 -44.30 3.11
C ALA A 15 -19.80 -45.26 3.81
N GLN A 16 -19.42 -45.84 4.95
CA GLN A 16 -20.30 -46.71 5.72
C GLN A 16 -21.42 -45.92 6.46
N ASP A 17 -21.21 -44.64 6.67
CA ASP A 17 -22.15 -43.76 7.36
C ASP A 17 -23.11 -43.06 6.38
N SER A 18 -23.06 -43.44 5.12
CA SER A 18 -23.87 -42.87 4.04
C SER A 18 -25.34 -43.24 4.14
N GLY A 19 -26.18 -42.35 3.63
CA GLY A 19 -27.57 -42.68 3.40
C GLY A 19 -27.73 -43.76 2.28
N SER A 20 -28.79 -44.55 2.37
CA SER A 20 -29.00 -45.66 1.44
C SER A 20 -30.48 -45.76 1.02
N ASN A 21 -30.72 -46.44 -0.10
CA ASN A 21 -32.10 -46.66 -0.64
C ASN A 21 -32.94 -45.37 -0.83
N GLY A 22 -32.27 -44.29 -1.25
CA GLY A 22 -32.91 -42.99 -1.44
C GLY A 22 -33.16 -42.21 -0.15
N HIS A 23 -32.72 -42.68 0.99
CA HIS A 23 -32.81 -42.01 2.27
C HIS A 23 -31.50 -41.33 2.65
N ARG A 24 -31.61 -40.19 3.31
CA ARG A 24 -30.49 -39.39 3.81
C ARG A 24 -30.26 -39.66 5.32
N VAL A 25 -29.04 -39.70 5.74
CA VAL A 25 -28.68 -39.64 7.17
C VAL A 25 -28.65 -38.16 7.58
N VAL A 26 -29.50 -37.80 8.57
CA VAL A 26 -29.62 -36.41 9.01
C VAL A 26 -29.18 -36.29 10.47
N TYR A 27 -28.21 -35.44 10.69
CA TYR A 27 -27.84 -34.97 12.02
C TYR A 27 -28.55 -33.65 12.25
N GLU A 28 -29.65 -33.66 12.98
CA GLU A 28 -30.52 -32.50 13.16
C GLU A 28 -30.67 -32.05 14.62
N ALA A 29 -30.92 -30.78 14.84
CA ALA A 29 -31.33 -30.25 16.13
C ALA A 29 -32.72 -30.79 16.51
N ALA A 30 -32.90 -31.28 17.73
CA ALA A 30 -34.21 -31.58 18.24
C ALA A 30 -35.05 -30.29 18.32
N PRO A 31 -36.38 -30.35 18.18
CA PRO A 31 -37.21 -29.16 18.22
C PRO A 31 -36.97 -28.28 19.45
N GLY A 32 -36.59 -27.01 19.20
CA GLY A 32 -36.25 -26.01 20.22
C GLY A 32 -34.88 -26.20 20.89
N ALA A 33 -34.05 -27.16 20.45
CA ALA A 33 -32.69 -27.35 20.96
C ALA A 33 -31.68 -26.60 20.09
N GLN A 34 -30.56 -26.27 20.70
CA GLN A 34 -29.37 -25.70 20.03
C GLN A 34 -28.17 -26.61 20.32
N PRO A 35 -28.01 -27.72 19.62
CA PRO A 35 -26.88 -28.62 19.82
C PRO A 35 -25.57 -28.00 19.39
N VAL A 36 -24.52 -28.23 20.19
CA VAL A 36 -23.16 -27.73 19.89
C VAL A 36 -22.19 -28.91 19.75
N ILE A 37 -21.51 -29.03 18.65
CA ILE A 37 -20.33 -29.89 18.48
C ILE A 37 -19.11 -29.00 18.77
N SER A 38 -18.41 -29.30 19.88
CA SER A 38 -17.36 -28.42 20.43
C SER A 38 -16.02 -29.12 20.59
N GLY A 39 -14.96 -28.50 20.04
CA GLY A 39 -13.56 -28.90 20.27
C GLY A 39 -12.88 -28.14 21.42
N GLY A 40 -13.64 -27.34 22.18
CA GLY A 40 -13.15 -26.54 23.28
C GLY A 40 -13.03 -27.31 24.61
N LYS A 41 -12.13 -26.92 25.47
CA LYS A 41 -11.99 -27.44 26.83
C LYS A 41 -12.10 -26.30 27.83
N ARG A 42 -12.95 -26.45 28.84
CA ARG A 42 -13.07 -25.45 29.89
C ARG A 42 -11.81 -25.44 30.78
N VAL A 43 -11.28 -24.25 31.07
CA VAL A 43 -10.14 -24.02 31.97
C VAL A 43 -10.67 -23.41 33.28
N THR A 44 -10.26 -23.99 34.40
CA THR A 44 -10.63 -23.54 35.74
C THR A 44 -9.41 -23.57 36.67
N GLY A 45 -9.57 -23.08 37.90
CA GLY A 45 -8.48 -23.09 38.88
C GLY A 45 -7.48 -21.97 38.69
N TRP A 46 -7.94 -20.85 38.23
CA TRP A 46 -7.16 -19.63 38.02
C TRP A 46 -6.58 -19.11 39.36
N THR A 47 -5.32 -18.79 39.39
CA THR A 47 -4.60 -18.23 40.53
C THR A 47 -3.75 -17.04 40.10
N PRO A 48 -3.55 -16.01 40.94
CA PRO A 48 -2.65 -14.92 40.63
C PRO A 48 -1.23 -15.43 40.27
N ALA A 49 -0.66 -14.89 39.20
CA ALA A 49 0.66 -15.23 38.70
C ALA A 49 1.72 -14.14 39.00
N ASP A 50 1.27 -12.96 39.41
CA ASP A 50 2.11 -11.84 39.84
C ASP A 50 1.70 -11.30 41.21
N SER A 51 2.58 -10.53 41.84
CA SER A 51 2.35 -9.93 43.16
C SER A 51 1.32 -8.77 43.11
N ALA A 52 1.03 -8.22 41.93
CA ALA A 52 0.08 -7.14 41.70
C ALA A 52 -1.36 -7.69 41.47
N GLY A 53 -1.50 -9.00 41.27
CA GLY A 53 -2.80 -9.64 40.98
C GLY A 53 -3.41 -9.22 39.63
N LYS A 54 -2.57 -8.78 38.66
CA LYS A 54 -3.01 -8.39 37.32
C LYS A 54 -3.05 -9.58 36.37
N VAL A 55 -2.08 -10.47 36.46
CA VAL A 55 -1.97 -11.66 35.61
C VAL A 55 -2.38 -12.89 36.44
N TYR A 56 -3.20 -13.73 35.83
CA TYR A 56 -3.63 -15.00 36.38
C TYR A 56 -3.06 -16.16 35.59
N LYS A 57 -2.96 -17.35 36.23
CA LYS A 57 -2.56 -18.58 35.56
C LYS A 57 -3.43 -19.76 35.96
N ALA A 58 -3.51 -20.73 35.05
CA ALA A 58 -4.18 -22.00 35.28
C ALA A 58 -3.41 -23.16 34.63
N LYS A 59 -3.51 -24.35 35.21
CA LYS A 59 -2.93 -25.58 34.65
C LYS A 59 -3.76 -26.10 33.49
N VAL A 60 -3.15 -26.35 32.35
CA VAL A 60 -3.75 -26.94 31.15
C VAL A 60 -3.09 -28.25 30.71
N GLY A 61 -1.91 -28.59 31.31
CA GLY A 61 -1.16 -29.81 30.99
C GLY A 61 -0.53 -29.73 29.57
N ASN A 62 -0.64 -30.82 28.82
CA ASN A 62 -0.07 -30.92 27.47
C ASN A 62 -0.97 -30.31 26.36
N LEU A 63 -1.87 -29.43 26.71
CA LEU A 63 -2.75 -28.77 25.73
C LEU A 63 -1.93 -27.84 24.88
N ASP A 64 -2.23 -27.79 23.58
CA ASP A 64 -1.72 -26.80 22.63
C ASP A 64 -2.87 -26.11 21.91
N THR A 65 -2.77 -24.80 21.74
CA THR A 65 -3.79 -23.97 21.14
C THR A 65 -3.23 -22.65 20.65
N ARG A 66 -3.95 -22.03 19.74
CA ARG A 66 -3.68 -20.67 19.27
C ARG A 66 -4.80 -19.70 19.69
N GLN A 67 -5.84 -20.17 20.34
CA GLN A 67 -7.00 -19.35 20.75
C GLN A 67 -7.32 -19.56 22.24
N LEU A 68 -7.76 -18.47 22.87
CA LEU A 68 -8.39 -18.44 24.18
C LEU A 68 -9.68 -17.65 24.07
N TYR A 69 -10.75 -18.17 24.63
CA TYR A 69 -12.05 -17.48 24.70
C TYR A 69 -12.46 -17.29 26.16
N VAL A 70 -12.87 -16.07 26.51
CA VAL A 70 -13.43 -15.75 27.83
C VAL A 70 -14.86 -15.23 27.66
N ASN A 71 -15.83 -15.93 28.24
CA ASN A 71 -17.25 -15.66 28.08
C ASN A 71 -17.73 -15.65 26.61
N GLY A 72 -17.06 -16.37 25.73
CA GLY A 72 -17.33 -16.44 24.31
C GLY A 72 -16.55 -15.43 23.46
N GLU A 73 -15.85 -14.48 24.06
CA GLU A 73 -15.02 -13.52 23.31
C GLU A 73 -13.62 -14.06 23.08
N LEU A 74 -13.08 -13.82 21.89
CA LEU A 74 -11.71 -14.21 21.51
C LEU A 74 -10.71 -13.26 22.15
N GLU A 75 -9.81 -13.80 22.94
CA GLU A 75 -8.75 -13.04 23.60
C GLU A 75 -7.47 -12.94 22.77
N THR A 76 -6.72 -11.89 22.97
CA THR A 76 -5.52 -11.58 22.18
C THR A 76 -4.33 -12.39 22.68
N ARG A 77 -3.59 -13.10 21.80
CA ARG A 77 -2.28 -13.66 22.17
C ARG A 77 -1.32 -12.50 22.50
N ALA A 78 -0.61 -12.61 23.63
CA ALA A 78 0.33 -11.59 24.08
C ALA A 78 1.23 -11.11 22.94
N ARG A 79 1.20 -9.81 22.65
CA ARG A 79 1.87 -9.24 21.48
C ARG A 79 2.39 -7.82 21.73
N SER A 80 3.41 -7.44 20.99
CA SER A 80 3.93 -6.07 21.00
C SER A 80 2.94 -5.07 20.38
N GLY A 81 3.15 -3.79 20.63
CA GLY A 81 2.52 -2.72 19.84
C GLY A 81 2.83 -2.88 18.35
N LYS A 82 2.02 -2.21 17.51
CA LYS A 82 2.19 -2.23 16.05
C LYS A 82 3.49 -1.53 15.65
N ASN A 83 4.18 -2.12 14.64
CA ASN A 83 5.40 -1.60 14.02
C ASN A 83 6.50 -1.30 15.07
N PRO A 84 6.93 -2.30 15.86
CA PRO A 84 7.95 -2.09 16.88
C PRO A 84 9.22 -1.51 16.24
N PRO A 85 9.79 -0.44 16.80
CA PRO A 85 10.93 0.24 16.18
C PRO A 85 12.23 -0.55 16.33
N GLY A 86 13.24 -0.20 15.53
CA GLY A 86 14.61 -0.70 15.69
C GLY A 86 14.88 -2.07 15.08
N PHE A 87 13.98 -2.62 14.28
CA PHE A 87 14.21 -3.87 13.55
C PHE A 87 14.85 -3.59 12.19
N SER A 88 15.82 -4.43 11.82
CA SER A 88 16.44 -4.46 10.49
C SER A 88 16.53 -5.89 10.00
N LYS A 89 16.00 -6.16 8.81
CA LYS A 89 16.01 -7.48 8.18
C LYS A 89 17.42 -7.92 7.81
N THR A 90 17.73 -9.19 8.00
CA THR A 90 18.99 -9.84 7.61
C THR A 90 18.72 -11.09 6.76
N SER A 91 19.76 -11.76 6.27
CA SER A 91 19.60 -13.01 5.52
C SER A 91 19.02 -14.19 6.34
N THR A 92 19.08 -14.14 7.66
CA THR A 92 18.61 -15.23 8.55
C THR A 92 17.51 -14.81 9.52
N GLY A 93 17.06 -13.56 9.47
CA GLY A 93 16.05 -13.04 10.39
C GLY A 93 16.16 -11.54 10.56
N TYR A 94 16.33 -11.07 11.78
CA TYR A 94 16.39 -9.65 12.10
C TYR A 94 17.52 -9.30 13.07
N THR A 95 18.03 -8.09 12.99
CA THR A 95 18.69 -7.42 14.09
C THR A 95 17.73 -6.41 14.72
N PHE A 96 17.90 -6.12 16.02
CA PHE A 96 17.03 -5.20 16.74
C PHE A 96 17.85 -4.35 17.74
N THR A 97 17.29 -3.20 18.12
CA THR A 97 17.95 -2.26 19.05
C THR A 97 17.42 -2.36 20.50
N ASP A 98 16.23 -2.94 20.69
CA ASP A 98 15.66 -3.13 22.01
C ASP A 98 16.33 -4.31 22.72
N THR A 99 17.19 -4.02 23.71
CA THR A 99 17.92 -5.03 24.46
C THR A 99 17.03 -5.91 25.35
N GLY A 100 15.78 -5.48 25.65
CA GLY A 100 14.82 -6.29 26.43
C GLY A 100 14.40 -7.57 25.73
N ILE A 101 14.41 -7.59 24.39
CA ILE A 101 14.07 -8.77 23.59
C ILE A 101 15.10 -9.91 23.79
N SER A 102 16.36 -9.57 24.07
CA SER A 102 17.40 -10.58 24.35
C SER A 102 17.17 -11.38 25.63
N ASP A 103 16.33 -10.88 26.52
CA ASP A 103 16.05 -11.49 27.84
C ASP A 103 14.80 -12.38 27.81
N TYR A 104 14.13 -12.54 26.67
CA TYR A 104 12.95 -13.41 26.53
C TYR A 104 13.32 -14.87 26.85
N LYS A 105 12.57 -15.45 27.79
CA LYS A 105 12.88 -16.78 28.34
C LYS A 105 12.67 -17.92 27.35
N ARG A 106 11.72 -17.75 26.43
CA ARG A 106 11.35 -18.77 25.44
C ARG A 106 11.32 -18.18 24.05
N PRO A 107 12.47 -17.80 23.48
CA PRO A 107 12.51 -17.18 22.16
C PRO A 107 11.94 -18.06 21.04
N SER A 108 11.95 -19.39 21.20
CA SER A 108 11.35 -20.33 20.22
C SER A 108 9.81 -20.31 20.18
N ASP A 109 9.16 -19.75 21.20
CA ASP A 109 7.70 -19.59 21.21
C ASP A 109 7.27 -18.31 20.47
N LEU A 110 8.20 -17.34 20.34
CA LEU A 110 7.95 -16.05 19.71
C LEU A 110 7.68 -16.19 18.20
N GLU A 111 6.70 -15.48 17.71
CA GLU A 111 6.35 -15.37 16.30
C GLU A 111 6.49 -13.93 15.82
N VAL A 112 7.11 -13.74 14.66
CA VAL A 112 7.14 -12.45 13.95
C VAL A 112 5.98 -12.43 12.97
N VAL A 113 5.12 -11.42 13.07
CA VAL A 113 4.01 -11.20 12.16
C VAL A 113 4.30 -9.98 11.28
N SER A 114 4.17 -10.15 9.98
CA SER A 114 4.34 -9.08 8.99
C SER A 114 3.14 -9.08 8.06
N SER A 115 2.45 -7.95 7.98
CA SER A 115 1.33 -7.72 7.06
C SER A 115 1.77 -6.80 5.93
N TRP A 116 1.52 -7.21 4.69
CA TRP A 116 1.85 -6.42 3.51
C TRP A 116 0.93 -6.74 2.33
N GLY A 117 0.36 -5.73 1.71
CA GLY A 117 -0.53 -5.90 0.56
C GLY A 117 -1.70 -6.84 0.86
N TRP A 118 -1.74 -7.98 0.21
CA TRP A 118 -2.77 -9.03 0.37
C TRP A 118 -2.36 -10.17 1.30
N LYS A 119 -1.19 -10.08 1.95
CA LYS A 119 -0.60 -11.17 2.73
C LYS A 119 -0.50 -10.85 4.21
N LEU A 120 -0.77 -11.85 5.03
CA LEU A 120 -0.32 -11.90 6.41
C LEU A 120 0.73 -13.02 6.53
N GLN A 121 1.97 -12.65 6.79
CA GLN A 121 3.06 -13.61 6.99
C GLN A 121 3.37 -13.75 8.49
N ARG A 122 3.52 -14.98 8.95
CA ARG A 122 3.82 -15.30 10.34
C ARG A 122 4.95 -16.33 10.38
N CYS A 123 6.07 -15.97 11.00
CA CYS A 123 7.25 -16.82 11.05
C CYS A 123 7.73 -17.00 12.47
N PRO A 124 7.87 -18.24 12.96
CA PRO A 124 8.41 -18.49 14.29
C PRO A 124 9.91 -18.17 14.38
N VAL A 125 10.34 -17.77 15.57
CA VAL A 125 11.73 -17.51 15.89
C VAL A 125 12.43 -18.84 16.25
N GLN A 126 13.62 -19.05 15.73
CA GLN A 126 14.47 -20.18 16.10
C GLN A 126 15.25 -19.89 17.37
N SER A 127 15.89 -18.73 17.45
CA SER A 127 16.74 -18.33 18.56
C SER A 127 17.00 -16.83 18.58
N ILE A 128 17.34 -16.31 19.76
CA ILE A 128 17.81 -14.94 19.95
C ILE A 128 19.20 -15.01 20.59
N SER A 129 20.17 -14.25 20.05
CA SER A 129 21.53 -14.16 20.58
C SER A 129 22.01 -12.71 20.50
N GLY A 130 22.21 -12.07 21.65
CA GLY A 130 22.47 -10.63 21.71
C GLY A 130 21.34 -9.87 21.02
N ASN A 131 21.66 -9.04 20.04
CA ASN A 131 20.70 -8.26 19.26
C ASN A 131 20.28 -8.92 17.93
N THR A 132 20.51 -10.22 17.77
CA THR A 132 20.20 -10.97 16.54
C THR A 132 19.11 -12.00 16.81
N MET A 133 18.07 -11.96 16.02
CA MET A 133 16.95 -12.90 15.99
C MET A 133 17.08 -13.76 14.74
N THR A 134 17.25 -15.06 14.92
CA THR A 134 17.28 -16.04 13.83
C THR A 134 15.91 -16.67 13.69
N MET A 135 15.39 -16.73 12.46
CA MET A 135 14.06 -17.26 12.17
C MET A 135 14.11 -18.74 11.83
N GLN A 136 13.00 -19.45 12.07
CA GLN A 136 12.83 -20.86 11.72
C GLN A 136 12.91 -21.08 10.21
N GLN A 137 13.49 -22.23 9.80
CA GLN A 137 13.42 -22.73 8.44
C GLN A 137 12.40 -23.88 8.37
N PRO A 138 11.64 -24.04 7.27
CA PRO A 138 11.72 -23.31 6.00
C PRO A 138 10.96 -21.97 5.97
N CYS A 139 10.32 -21.57 7.05
CA CYS A 139 9.50 -20.35 7.09
C CYS A 139 10.24 -19.14 6.53
N TRP A 140 11.45 -18.87 7.04
CA TRP A 140 12.21 -17.69 6.62
C TRP A 140 12.61 -17.76 5.14
N HIS A 141 13.00 -18.92 4.64
CA HIS A 141 13.29 -19.12 3.22
C HIS A 141 12.06 -18.79 2.36
N ASN A 142 10.93 -19.42 2.66
CA ASN A 142 9.68 -19.23 1.91
C ASN A 142 9.17 -17.78 1.96
N ALA A 143 9.33 -17.11 3.09
CA ALA A 143 8.93 -15.71 3.29
C ALA A 143 9.74 -14.71 2.45
N ASN A 144 10.85 -15.13 1.88
CA ASN A 144 11.76 -14.30 1.09
C ASN A 144 11.85 -14.71 -0.40
N LEU A 145 10.98 -15.60 -0.87
CA LEU A 145 11.02 -16.08 -2.25
C LEU A 145 10.43 -15.10 -3.28
N GLN A 146 9.43 -14.33 -2.90
CA GLN A 146 8.80 -13.38 -3.82
C GLN A 146 9.58 -12.06 -3.83
N GLN A 147 10.39 -11.86 -4.87
CA GLN A 147 11.21 -10.66 -5.01
C GLN A 147 10.37 -9.38 -5.01
N GLY A 148 10.74 -8.41 -4.16
CA GLY A 148 10.03 -7.15 -3.97
C GLY A 148 8.78 -7.24 -3.06
N GLN A 149 8.43 -8.45 -2.61
CA GLN A 149 7.27 -8.71 -1.75
C GLN A 149 7.61 -9.72 -0.64
N GLU A 150 8.86 -9.71 -0.23
CA GLU A 150 9.37 -10.52 0.88
C GLU A 150 8.77 -10.07 2.20
N ILE A 151 8.89 -10.92 3.22
CA ILE A 151 8.53 -10.53 4.58
C ILE A 151 9.25 -9.23 4.98
N GLN A 152 8.51 -8.30 5.52
CA GLN A 152 9.01 -6.98 5.91
C GLN A 152 9.42 -6.98 7.40
N ASN A 153 9.76 -5.80 7.93
CA ASN A 153 9.92 -5.61 9.35
C ASN A 153 8.64 -6.01 10.10
N PRO A 154 8.74 -6.41 11.37
CA PRO A 154 7.58 -6.86 12.12
C PRO A 154 6.46 -5.82 12.15
N THR A 155 5.24 -6.22 11.79
CA THR A 155 4.03 -5.46 12.12
C THR A 155 3.75 -5.59 13.61
N TRP A 156 3.98 -6.77 14.18
CA TRP A 156 4.09 -7.01 15.63
C TRP A 156 4.85 -8.31 15.91
N LEU A 157 5.28 -8.46 17.16
CA LEU A 157 5.77 -9.73 17.72
C LEU A 157 4.65 -10.33 18.55
N GLU A 158 4.48 -11.65 18.58
CA GLU A 158 3.48 -12.27 19.43
C GLU A 158 3.95 -13.58 20.05
N ASN A 159 3.21 -14.02 21.07
CA ASN A 159 3.38 -15.28 21.78
C ASN A 159 4.68 -15.36 22.60
N ALA A 160 4.93 -14.32 23.39
CA ALA A 160 5.93 -14.36 24.46
C ALA A 160 5.30 -13.87 25.77
N ARG A 161 5.74 -14.43 26.88
CA ARG A 161 5.23 -14.03 28.20
C ARG A 161 5.57 -12.58 28.53
N GLU A 162 6.72 -12.13 28.08
CA GLU A 162 7.23 -10.77 28.25
C GLU A 162 6.39 -9.72 27.52
N LEU A 163 5.57 -10.13 26.57
CA LEU A 163 4.61 -9.31 25.85
C LEU A 163 3.20 -9.29 26.50
N LEU A 164 3.01 -9.99 27.61
CA LEU A 164 1.73 -10.03 28.33
C LEU A 164 1.61 -8.79 29.22
N ASP A 165 1.23 -7.65 28.65
CA ASP A 165 1.29 -6.34 29.29
C ASP A 165 -0.02 -5.55 29.20
N ALA A 166 -1.03 -6.02 28.44
CA ALA A 166 -2.32 -5.38 28.29
C ALA A 166 -3.51 -6.31 28.72
N PRO A 167 -4.61 -5.74 29.27
CA PRO A 167 -5.83 -6.51 29.53
C PRO A 167 -6.34 -7.20 28.26
N GLY A 168 -6.87 -8.42 28.40
CA GLY A 168 -7.32 -9.27 27.31
C GLY A 168 -6.22 -10.09 26.66
N GLU A 169 -4.95 -9.94 27.10
CA GLU A 169 -3.86 -10.72 26.56
C GLU A 169 -3.60 -12.03 27.31
N TRP A 170 -3.15 -13.04 26.54
CA TRP A 170 -2.82 -14.36 27.08
C TRP A 170 -1.56 -14.99 26.47
N TYR A 171 -0.93 -15.88 27.24
CA TYR A 171 0.23 -16.65 26.81
C TYR A 171 0.14 -18.08 27.31
N LEU A 172 0.46 -19.07 26.46
CA LEU A 172 0.56 -20.49 26.82
C LEU A 172 2.02 -20.90 26.99
N ASP A 173 2.44 -21.17 28.21
CA ASP A 173 3.73 -21.81 28.50
C ASP A 173 3.60 -23.33 28.36
N LYS A 174 3.94 -23.86 27.19
CA LYS A 174 3.90 -25.31 26.90
C LYS A 174 4.85 -26.12 27.77
N GLY A 175 5.98 -25.53 28.21
CA GLY A 175 6.94 -26.18 29.05
C GLY A 175 6.47 -26.37 30.49
N GLU A 176 5.75 -25.43 31.03
CA GLU A 176 5.15 -25.45 32.36
C GLU A 176 3.75 -26.10 32.36
N GLY A 177 3.11 -26.23 31.18
CA GLY A 177 1.72 -26.65 31.03
C GLY A 177 0.75 -25.70 31.71
N GLU A 178 1.05 -24.40 31.62
CA GLU A 178 0.27 -23.31 32.22
C GLU A 178 -0.14 -22.28 31.18
N ILE A 179 -1.36 -21.81 31.30
CA ILE A 179 -1.85 -20.65 30.54
C ILE A 179 -1.90 -19.42 31.44
N TYR A 180 -1.41 -18.30 30.94
CA TYR A 180 -1.40 -16.99 31.61
C TYR A 180 -2.37 -16.06 30.90
N TYR A 181 -3.11 -15.29 31.66
CA TYR A 181 -4.09 -14.34 31.12
C TYR A 181 -4.17 -13.10 32.01
N MET A 182 -4.24 -11.93 31.38
CA MET A 182 -4.51 -10.65 32.04
C MET A 182 -5.97 -10.27 31.81
N PRO A 183 -6.87 -10.45 32.81
CA PRO A 183 -8.28 -10.18 32.61
C PRO A 183 -8.57 -8.74 32.24
N GLU A 184 -9.61 -8.53 31.47
CA GLU A 184 -10.17 -7.20 31.21
C GLU A 184 -10.82 -6.60 32.46
N ALA A 185 -11.06 -5.29 32.43
CA ALA A 185 -11.67 -4.59 33.55
C ALA A 185 -13.08 -5.15 33.85
N GLY A 186 -13.27 -5.64 35.05
CA GLY A 186 -14.56 -6.20 35.52
C GLY A 186 -14.75 -7.70 35.25
N GLN A 187 -13.82 -8.38 34.60
CA GLN A 187 -13.86 -9.84 34.43
C GLN A 187 -13.44 -10.54 35.73
N ASP A 188 -14.28 -11.46 36.20
CA ASP A 188 -14.02 -12.32 37.35
C ASP A 188 -13.81 -13.77 36.89
N LEU A 189 -12.55 -14.22 36.86
CA LEU A 189 -12.18 -15.58 36.46
C LEU A 189 -12.71 -16.69 37.34
N SER A 190 -13.26 -16.37 38.52
CA SER A 190 -13.94 -17.37 39.38
C SER A 190 -15.32 -17.74 38.81
N THR A 191 -15.96 -16.86 38.07
CA THR A 191 -17.30 -17.02 37.46
C THR A 191 -17.24 -17.10 35.93
N ALA A 192 -16.24 -16.55 35.29
CA ALA A 192 -16.08 -16.53 33.83
C ALA A 192 -16.01 -17.95 33.24
N THR A 193 -16.54 -18.10 32.04
CA THR A 193 -16.38 -19.31 31.24
C THR A 193 -15.15 -19.13 30.36
N VAL A 194 -14.05 -19.76 30.72
CA VAL A 194 -12.81 -19.75 29.95
C VAL A 194 -12.70 -21.04 29.16
N THR A 195 -12.63 -20.93 27.82
CA THR A 195 -12.59 -22.06 26.88
C THR A 195 -11.33 -22.00 26.04
N VAL A 196 -10.64 -23.13 25.94
CA VAL A 196 -9.45 -23.31 25.11
C VAL A 196 -9.72 -24.40 24.07
N PRO A 197 -9.72 -24.10 22.78
CA PRO A 197 -9.84 -25.10 21.74
C PRO A 197 -8.62 -26.04 21.73
N HIS A 198 -8.85 -27.34 21.46
CA HIS A 198 -7.79 -28.35 21.41
C HIS A 198 -7.98 -29.40 20.31
N VAL A 199 -9.10 -29.37 19.62
CA VAL A 199 -9.37 -30.18 18.41
C VAL A 199 -9.23 -29.27 17.20
N GLN A 200 -8.53 -29.72 16.16
CA GLN A 200 -8.34 -28.93 14.94
C GLN A 200 -9.55 -29.12 14.00
N ASP A 201 -9.86 -30.35 13.63
CA ASP A 201 -10.96 -30.71 12.76
C ASP A 201 -12.10 -31.27 13.58
N LEU A 202 -13.26 -30.62 13.61
CA LEU A 202 -14.42 -31.07 14.40
C LEU A 202 -15.13 -32.24 13.72
N VAL A 203 -15.34 -32.12 12.39
CA VAL A 203 -16.06 -33.14 11.61
C VAL A 203 -15.36 -33.35 10.27
N ASP A 204 -15.10 -34.62 9.94
CA ASP A 204 -14.56 -35.03 8.66
C ASP A 204 -15.44 -36.06 7.96
N LEU A 205 -15.90 -35.76 6.76
CA LEU A 205 -16.56 -36.70 5.86
C LEU A 205 -15.49 -37.24 4.88
N ASN A 206 -14.90 -38.36 5.23
CA ASN A 206 -13.75 -38.98 4.57
C ASN A 206 -14.19 -39.95 3.47
N GLY A 207 -14.77 -39.43 2.40
CA GLY A 207 -15.03 -40.19 1.17
C GLY A 207 -13.78 -40.37 0.30
N THR A 208 -13.85 -41.31 -0.63
CA THR A 208 -12.90 -41.49 -1.72
C THR A 208 -13.62 -41.49 -3.05
N LYS A 209 -12.94 -41.32 -4.16
CA LYS A 209 -13.58 -41.38 -5.48
C LYS A 209 -14.30 -42.72 -5.77
N THR A 210 -13.87 -43.81 -5.15
CA THR A 210 -14.49 -45.13 -5.30
C THR A 210 -15.48 -45.47 -4.19
N SER A 211 -15.42 -44.78 -3.08
CA SER A 211 -16.26 -45.00 -1.89
C SER A 211 -16.63 -43.63 -1.29
N PRO A 212 -17.45 -42.82 -1.97
CA PRO A 212 -17.83 -41.48 -1.49
C PRO A 212 -18.73 -41.59 -0.27
N VAL A 213 -18.71 -40.53 0.57
CA VAL A 213 -19.77 -40.33 1.58
C VAL A 213 -20.97 -39.71 0.88
N THR A 214 -22.12 -40.35 0.97
CA THR A 214 -23.29 -39.90 0.20
C THR A 214 -24.52 -39.68 1.06
N HIS A 215 -25.36 -38.69 0.69
CA HIS A 215 -26.66 -38.44 1.31
C HIS A 215 -26.59 -38.25 2.84
N VAL A 216 -25.73 -37.35 3.30
CA VAL A 216 -25.56 -36.94 4.69
C VAL A 216 -25.91 -35.46 4.79
N SER A 217 -26.65 -35.05 5.84
CA SER A 217 -26.87 -33.62 6.13
C SER A 217 -26.74 -33.30 7.62
N PHE A 218 -26.37 -32.02 7.86
CA PHE A 218 -26.30 -31.40 9.17
C PHE A 218 -27.28 -30.23 9.19
N GLU A 219 -28.17 -30.21 10.18
CA GLU A 219 -29.29 -29.28 10.24
C GLU A 219 -29.47 -28.66 11.65
N GLY A 220 -29.31 -27.32 11.73
CA GLY A 220 -29.50 -26.57 12.98
C GLY A 220 -28.44 -26.81 14.05
N ILE A 221 -27.22 -27.18 13.70
CA ILE A 221 -26.13 -27.53 14.61
C ILE A 221 -25.11 -26.38 14.68
N THR A 222 -24.59 -26.10 15.87
CA THR A 222 -23.46 -25.20 16.07
C THR A 222 -22.15 -26.00 16.08
N PHE A 223 -21.22 -25.64 15.22
CA PHE A 223 -19.82 -26.12 15.20
C PHE A 223 -18.95 -25.04 15.83
N SER A 224 -18.21 -25.35 16.91
CA SER A 224 -17.55 -24.32 17.69
C SER A 224 -16.26 -24.79 18.38
N TYR A 225 -15.37 -23.84 18.60
CA TYR A 225 -14.11 -24.00 19.35
C TYR A 225 -13.15 -25.02 18.73
N SER A 226 -12.74 -24.79 17.49
CA SER A 226 -11.58 -25.47 16.90
C SER A 226 -10.31 -24.63 17.01
N THR A 227 -9.14 -25.23 16.84
CA THR A 227 -7.84 -24.54 16.73
C THR A 227 -7.11 -24.98 15.47
N TRP A 228 -6.03 -24.30 15.12
CA TRP A 228 -5.12 -24.71 14.04
C TRP A 228 -3.68 -24.38 14.39
N LEU A 229 -2.86 -25.42 14.56
CA LEU A 229 -1.50 -25.28 15.12
C LEU A 229 -0.40 -25.06 14.07
N ALA A 230 -0.68 -25.28 12.79
CA ALA A 230 0.33 -25.20 11.74
C ALA A 230 1.03 -23.83 11.63
N PRO A 231 0.39 -22.67 11.91
CA PRO A 231 1.10 -21.38 11.90
C PRO A 231 2.23 -21.25 12.93
N SER A 232 2.22 -22.07 14.00
CA SER A 232 3.29 -22.14 15.00
C SER A 232 4.35 -23.23 14.71
N SER A 233 4.22 -23.95 13.58
CA SER A 233 5.24 -24.91 13.14
C SER A 233 6.43 -24.21 12.46
N SER A 234 7.49 -24.97 12.16
CA SER A 234 8.66 -24.45 11.44
C SER A 234 8.33 -23.89 10.03
N ASP A 235 7.25 -24.34 9.40
CA ASP A 235 6.75 -23.78 8.14
C ASP A 235 6.07 -22.40 8.34
N GLY A 236 5.58 -22.11 9.53
CA GLY A 236 4.84 -20.90 9.81
C GLY A 236 3.56 -20.75 9.01
N LEU A 237 3.15 -19.50 8.80
CA LEU A 237 2.12 -19.10 7.83
C LEU A 237 2.76 -18.17 6.82
N ILE A 238 3.28 -18.69 5.73
CA ILE A 238 3.76 -17.89 4.61
C ILE A 238 2.68 -17.93 3.54
N GLU A 239 1.84 -16.94 3.62
CA GLU A 239 0.68 -16.82 2.78
C GLU A 239 1.06 -16.45 1.35
N GLY A 240 0.50 -17.18 0.38
CA GLY A 240 0.54 -16.82 -1.03
C GLY A 240 -0.63 -15.94 -1.40
N GLN A 241 -1.84 -16.43 -1.23
CA GLN A 241 -3.11 -15.75 -1.47
C GLN A 241 -4.25 -16.49 -0.77
N ALA A 242 -5.31 -15.76 -0.37
CA ALA A 242 -6.58 -16.30 0.13
C ALA A 242 -6.43 -17.36 1.26
N GLY A 243 -5.45 -17.20 2.14
CA GLY A 243 -5.18 -18.12 3.24
C GLY A 243 -4.35 -19.35 2.86
N PHE A 244 -3.96 -19.54 1.61
CA PHE A 244 -3.09 -20.65 1.17
C PHE A 244 -1.62 -20.36 1.50
N ARG A 245 -0.89 -21.36 1.94
CA ARG A 245 0.47 -21.19 2.44
C ARG A 245 1.50 -22.04 1.71
N MET A 246 2.70 -21.49 1.58
CA MET A 246 3.88 -22.25 1.17
C MET A 246 4.41 -23.08 2.32
N VAL A 247 4.79 -24.33 2.04
CA VAL A 247 5.37 -25.26 3.02
C VAL A 247 6.54 -26.01 2.42
N GLY A 248 7.40 -26.58 3.28
CA GLY A 248 8.52 -27.44 2.87
C GLY A 248 9.77 -26.67 2.48
N ASN A 249 10.89 -27.41 2.30
CA ASN A 249 12.22 -26.86 2.11
C ASN A 249 12.66 -26.70 0.65
N ASP A 250 11.91 -27.27 -0.30
CA ASP A 250 12.35 -27.44 -1.69
C ASP A 250 11.69 -26.44 -2.66
N ASN A 251 11.33 -25.27 -2.15
CA ASN A 251 10.73 -24.21 -2.93
C ASN A 251 11.85 -23.37 -3.59
N PRO A 252 12.04 -23.43 -4.92
CA PRO A 252 13.13 -22.72 -5.59
C PRO A 252 12.80 -21.24 -5.83
N ASP A 253 11.55 -20.91 -6.08
CA ASP A 253 11.02 -19.56 -6.32
C ASP A 253 9.51 -19.52 -6.00
N PHE A 254 8.96 -18.31 -5.94
CA PHE A 254 7.55 -18.12 -5.57
C PHE A 254 6.58 -18.67 -6.63
N ASP A 255 6.84 -18.39 -7.91
CA ASP A 255 5.87 -18.64 -8.98
C ASP A 255 5.70 -20.13 -9.29
N SER A 256 6.80 -20.89 -9.31
CA SER A 256 6.75 -22.33 -9.55
C SER A 256 6.08 -23.12 -8.42
N THR A 257 5.92 -22.52 -7.24
CA THR A 257 5.28 -23.17 -6.08
C THR A 257 3.78 -22.99 -6.03
N ARG A 258 3.18 -22.09 -6.84
CA ARG A 258 1.75 -21.73 -6.78
C ARG A 258 0.79 -22.92 -6.85
N LEU A 259 1.15 -23.96 -7.56
CA LEU A 259 0.37 -25.19 -7.67
C LEU A 259 0.64 -26.22 -6.55
N LYS A 260 1.46 -25.84 -5.56
CA LYS A 260 1.83 -26.69 -4.42
C LYS A 260 1.49 -26.06 -3.08
N TRP A 261 0.84 -24.90 -3.07
CA TRP A 261 0.47 -24.26 -1.82
C TRP A 261 -0.58 -25.07 -1.09
N GLN A 262 -0.38 -25.19 0.22
CA GLN A 262 -1.33 -25.93 1.05
C GLN A 262 -2.55 -25.09 1.39
N LYS A 263 -3.70 -25.69 1.20
CA LYS A 263 -4.99 -25.17 1.63
C LYS A 263 -5.07 -25.13 3.14
N THR A 264 -5.66 -24.07 3.71
CA THR A 264 -5.97 -24.01 5.12
C THR A 264 -7.10 -25.00 5.42
N PRO A 265 -6.96 -25.90 6.44
CA PRO A 265 -7.96 -26.93 6.72
C PRO A 265 -9.26 -26.31 7.27
N GLY A 266 -10.36 -27.03 7.12
CA GLY A 266 -11.66 -26.67 7.68
C GLY A 266 -11.87 -27.25 9.07
N ALA A 267 -12.65 -26.59 9.91
CA ALA A 267 -13.19 -27.20 11.10
C ALA A 267 -14.20 -28.32 10.74
N VAL A 268 -14.87 -28.18 9.60
CA VAL A 268 -15.70 -29.22 8.98
C VAL A 268 -15.20 -29.45 7.56
N ASN A 269 -14.80 -30.70 7.23
CA ASN A 269 -14.23 -31.06 5.95
C ASN A 269 -15.08 -32.13 5.25
N VAL A 270 -15.22 -32.00 3.93
CA VAL A 270 -15.90 -32.98 3.08
C VAL A 270 -14.97 -33.32 1.92
N SER A 271 -14.55 -34.56 1.79
CA SER A 271 -13.77 -35.07 0.66
C SER A 271 -14.59 -36.14 -0.08
N HIS A 272 -14.69 -36.04 -1.42
CA HIS A 272 -15.49 -36.92 -2.24
C HIS A 272 -16.90 -37.18 -1.66
N GLY A 273 -17.55 -36.10 -1.16
CA GLY A 273 -18.94 -36.14 -0.70
C GLY A 273 -19.91 -36.02 -1.86
N ARG A 274 -21.03 -36.72 -1.81
CA ARG A 274 -22.08 -36.60 -2.84
C ARG A 274 -23.45 -36.39 -2.19
N ASN A 275 -24.15 -35.34 -2.66
CA ASN A 275 -25.44 -34.95 -2.09
C ASN A 275 -25.36 -34.74 -0.57
N VAL A 276 -24.33 -33.99 -0.14
CA VAL A 276 -24.15 -33.58 1.26
C VAL A 276 -24.89 -32.26 1.48
N GLY A 277 -25.47 -32.05 2.66
CA GLY A 277 -26.20 -30.82 2.97
C GLY A 277 -25.77 -30.19 4.29
N PHE A 278 -25.71 -28.85 4.31
CA PHE A 278 -25.56 -28.04 5.52
C PHE A 278 -26.66 -26.98 5.56
N GLN A 279 -27.64 -27.11 6.48
CA GLN A 279 -28.80 -26.24 6.51
C GLN A 279 -29.01 -25.64 7.90
N GLY A 280 -29.05 -24.31 7.99
CA GLY A 280 -29.38 -23.61 9.23
C GLY A 280 -28.39 -23.83 10.38
N ASN A 281 -27.15 -24.17 10.07
CA ASN A 281 -26.09 -24.40 11.06
C ASN A 281 -25.37 -23.07 11.40
N THR A 282 -24.68 -23.07 12.54
CA THR A 282 -23.79 -21.98 12.95
C THR A 282 -22.37 -22.49 13.05
N PHE A 283 -21.46 -21.85 12.32
CA PHE A 283 -20.03 -22.06 12.38
C PHE A 283 -19.43 -20.86 13.09
N THR A 284 -18.85 -21.05 14.28
CA THR A 284 -18.37 -19.94 15.10
C THR A 284 -17.21 -20.33 16.01
N HIS A 285 -16.36 -19.36 16.38
CA HIS A 285 -15.19 -19.58 17.24
C HIS A 285 -14.24 -20.65 16.69
N LEU A 286 -13.93 -20.58 15.41
CA LEU A 286 -13.13 -21.59 14.71
C LEU A 286 -11.73 -21.06 14.41
N GLY A 287 -10.71 -21.87 14.71
CA GLY A 287 -9.31 -21.49 14.58
C GLY A 287 -8.71 -21.64 13.18
N ALA A 288 -9.51 -22.06 12.18
CA ALA A 288 -9.12 -22.22 10.79
C ALA A 288 -10.32 -21.87 9.89
N VAL A 289 -10.52 -22.59 8.77
CA VAL A 289 -11.69 -22.40 7.88
C VAL A 289 -12.96 -22.98 8.52
N GLY A 290 -14.10 -22.37 8.25
CA GLY A 290 -15.38 -22.87 8.76
C GLY A 290 -15.80 -24.20 8.12
N LEU A 291 -16.11 -24.15 6.83
CA LEU A 291 -16.53 -25.32 6.03
C LEU A 291 -15.63 -25.47 4.80
N ASN A 292 -15.12 -26.68 4.58
CA ASN A 292 -14.23 -27.00 3.49
C ASN A 292 -14.78 -28.15 2.64
N LEU A 293 -15.20 -27.84 1.43
CA LEU A 293 -15.67 -28.83 0.43
C LEU A 293 -14.50 -29.16 -0.50
N ASN A 294 -13.78 -30.23 -0.19
CA ASN A 294 -12.56 -30.62 -0.89
C ASN A 294 -12.83 -31.32 -2.25
N THR A 295 -11.74 -31.72 -2.91
CA THR A 295 -11.70 -32.44 -4.19
C THR A 295 -12.76 -33.52 -4.29
N GLY A 296 -13.47 -33.59 -5.42
CA GLY A 296 -14.44 -34.58 -5.74
C GLY A 296 -15.79 -34.47 -4.97
N THR A 297 -16.04 -33.35 -4.30
CA THR A 297 -17.33 -33.07 -3.66
C THR A 297 -18.33 -32.65 -4.73
N GLN A 298 -19.50 -33.29 -4.78
CA GLN A 298 -20.51 -33.10 -5.85
C GLN A 298 -21.95 -33.06 -5.31
N GLY A 299 -22.74 -32.12 -5.81
CA GLY A 299 -24.15 -31.96 -5.44
C GLY A 299 -24.34 -31.54 -3.98
N THR A 300 -23.61 -30.52 -3.54
CA THR A 300 -23.64 -30.05 -2.14
C THR A 300 -24.46 -28.77 -2.00
N ASP A 301 -25.34 -28.75 -1.00
CA ASP A 301 -26.15 -27.60 -0.63
C ASP A 301 -25.67 -27.00 0.70
N VAL A 302 -25.30 -25.72 0.70
CA VAL A 302 -24.92 -24.95 1.88
C VAL A 302 -25.89 -23.78 2.00
N THR A 303 -26.96 -23.96 2.81
CA THR A 303 -28.10 -23.04 2.77
C THR A 303 -28.51 -22.56 4.16
N GLY A 304 -28.66 -21.25 4.34
CA GLY A 304 -29.20 -20.64 5.55
C GLY A 304 -28.31 -20.80 6.78
N ASN A 305 -26.99 -20.90 6.61
CA ASN A 305 -26.04 -21.03 7.71
C ASN A 305 -25.47 -19.68 8.12
N VAL A 306 -24.92 -19.61 9.33
CA VAL A 306 -24.19 -18.48 9.88
C VAL A 306 -22.72 -18.87 10.02
N PHE A 307 -21.83 -18.07 9.41
CA PHE A 307 -20.37 -18.17 9.53
C PHE A 307 -19.85 -16.87 10.15
N ARG A 308 -19.37 -16.94 11.39
CA ARG A 308 -18.88 -15.76 12.12
C ARG A 308 -17.77 -16.12 13.12
N GLN A 309 -16.92 -15.16 13.44
CA GLN A 309 -15.81 -15.35 14.41
C GLN A 309 -14.95 -16.55 14.02
N ILE A 310 -14.47 -16.54 12.78
CA ILE A 310 -13.67 -17.61 12.17
C ILE A 310 -12.31 -17.05 11.81
N ALA A 311 -11.25 -17.71 12.26
CA ALA A 311 -9.88 -17.22 12.09
C ALA A 311 -9.43 -17.08 10.62
N ALA A 312 -9.97 -17.90 9.73
CA ALA A 312 -9.66 -17.93 8.29
C ALA A 312 -10.95 -17.79 7.45
N THR A 313 -10.97 -18.36 6.25
CA THR A 313 -12.10 -18.30 5.30
C THR A 313 -13.37 -18.93 5.87
N GLY A 314 -14.51 -18.33 5.61
CA GLY A 314 -15.81 -18.88 6.05
C GLY A 314 -16.13 -20.19 5.34
N ILE A 315 -16.16 -20.19 4.00
CA ILE A 315 -16.48 -21.34 3.16
C ILE A 315 -15.43 -21.51 2.05
N GLN A 316 -14.86 -22.69 1.90
CA GLN A 316 -13.98 -23.05 0.78
C GLN A 316 -14.59 -24.17 -0.06
N ILE A 317 -14.60 -24.03 -1.38
CA ILE A 317 -15.19 -24.99 -2.33
C ILE A 317 -14.13 -25.39 -3.36
N GLY A 318 -13.91 -26.69 -3.53
CA GLY A 318 -12.91 -27.25 -4.44
C GLY A 318 -11.50 -27.10 -3.91
N GLY A 319 -10.55 -27.57 -4.70
CA GLY A 319 -9.13 -27.45 -4.46
C GLY A 319 -8.46 -26.49 -5.44
N THR A 320 -7.15 -26.40 -5.33
CA THR A 320 -6.28 -25.50 -6.10
C THR A 320 -5.10 -26.25 -6.73
N ASP A 321 -5.04 -27.56 -6.53
CA ASP A 321 -3.99 -28.41 -7.07
C ASP A 321 -4.23 -28.79 -8.54
N VAL A 322 -3.23 -29.38 -9.17
CA VAL A 322 -3.33 -29.86 -10.56
C VAL A 322 -4.46 -30.87 -10.71
N ILE A 323 -4.69 -31.73 -9.71
CA ILE A 323 -5.79 -32.72 -9.76
C ILE A 323 -7.18 -32.06 -9.77
N ASP A 324 -7.31 -30.86 -9.20
CA ASP A 324 -8.56 -30.10 -9.23
C ASP A 324 -8.74 -29.38 -10.57
N ALA A 325 -7.64 -28.86 -11.13
CA ALA A 325 -7.64 -28.16 -12.42
C ALA A 325 -7.80 -29.13 -13.60
N HIS A 326 -7.06 -30.26 -13.60
CA HIS A 326 -6.98 -31.24 -14.66
C HIS A 326 -7.08 -32.67 -14.12
N PRO A 327 -8.24 -33.08 -13.57
CA PRO A 327 -8.40 -34.43 -13.03
C PRO A 327 -8.37 -35.47 -14.11
N ASP A 328 -7.69 -36.59 -13.87
CA ASP A 328 -7.73 -37.79 -14.74
C ASP A 328 -9.06 -38.53 -14.65
N ASP A 329 -9.85 -38.26 -13.60
CA ASP A 329 -11.10 -38.96 -13.32
C ASP A 329 -12.21 -37.92 -13.01
N PRO A 330 -13.35 -37.96 -13.71
CA PRO A 330 -14.43 -36.98 -13.47
C PRO A 330 -15.04 -37.09 -12.06
N ARG A 331 -14.75 -38.14 -11.29
CA ARG A 331 -15.16 -38.24 -9.88
C ARG A 331 -14.31 -37.38 -8.95
N ASP A 332 -13.18 -36.87 -9.38
CA ASP A 332 -12.34 -35.92 -8.66
C ASP A 332 -12.76 -34.46 -8.90
N ILE A 333 -13.66 -34.20 -9.87
CA ILE A 333 -14.18 -32.84 -10.11
C ILE A 333 -15.09 -32.41 -8.94
N THR A 334 -14.83 -31.24 -8.36
CA THR A 334 -15.76 -30.58 -7.46
C THR A 334 -16.81 -29.81 -8.26
N LYS A 335 -18.09 -30.15 -8.09
CA LYS A 335 -19.15 -29.57 -8.94
C LYS A 335 -20.54 -29.62 -8.35
N ASP A 336 -21.44 -28.89 -9.03
CA ASP A 336 -22.87 -28.84 -8.71
C ASP A 336 -23.07 -28.42 -7.24
N THR A 337 -22.37 -27.36 -6.79
CA THR A 337 -22.43 -26.85 -5.43
C THR A 337 -23.26 -25.57 -5.39
N THR A 338 -24.21 -25.50 -4.46
CA THR A 338 -25.00 -24.30 -4.18
C THR A 338 -24.67 -23.74 -2.80
N VAL A 339 -24.29 -22.45 -2.75
CA VAL A 339 -24.09 -21.70 -1.51
C VAL A 339 -25.12 -20.56 -1.49
N ASP A 340 -26.17 -20.74 -0.72
CA ASP A 340 -27.37 -19.94 -0.83
C ASP A 340 -27.86 -19.42 0.53
N ASN A 341 -28.20 -18.14 0.61
CA ASN A 341 -28.80 -17.53 1.81
C ASN A 341 -27.98 -17.71 3.10
N ASN A 342 -26.65 -17.69 3.03
CA ASN A 342 -25.79 -17.73 4.21
C ASN A 342 -25.41 -16.32 4.67
N LEU A 343 -25.23 -16.17 5.96
CA LEU A 343 -24.59 -15.03 6.60
C LEU A 343 -23.10 -15.33 6.79
N VAL A 344 -22.23 -14.51 6.23
CA VAL A 344 -20.77 -14.62 6.39
C VAL A 344 -20.21 -13.29 6.86
N THR A 345 -19.78 -13.23 8.10
CA THR A 345 -19.30 -12.00 8.74
C THR A 345 -18.24 -12.30 9.80
N GLU A 346 -17.39 -11.35 10.14
CA GLU A 346 -16.34 -11.53 11.16
C GLU A 346 -15.50 -12.79 10.90
N VAL A 347 -15.18 -13.08 9.62
CA VAL A 347 -14.28 -14.19 9.26
C VAL A 347 -12.95 -13.63 8.78
N ALA A 348 -11.91 -14.47 8.74
CA ALA A 348 -10.52 -14.09 8.44
C ALA A 348 -9.90 -13.13 9.47
N ASP A 349 -10.35 -13.14 10.70
CA ASP A 349 -9.96 -12.19 11.76
C ASP A 349 -8.51 -12.39 12.27
N GLN A 350 -7.97 -13.61 12.22
CA GLN A 350 -6.61 -13.92 12.65
C GLN A 350 -5.63 -14.15 11.47
N TYR A 351 -6.15 -14.55 10.31
CA TYR A 351 -5.40 -14.78 9.08
C TYR A 351 -5.99 -13.89 7.98
N ASN A 352 -5.63 -12.59 8.05
CA ASN A 352 -6.30 -11.50 7.33
C ASN A 352 -6.23 -11.58 5.80
N GLY A 353 -5.37 -12.40 5.22
CA GLY A 353 -5.35 -12.66 3.78
C GLY A 353 -6.38 -13.69 3.32
N SER A 354 -7.12 -14.31 4.24
CA SER A 354 -8.25 -15.20 3.94
C SER A 354 -9.48 -14.41 3.47
N VAL A 355 -10.48 -15.08 2.88
CA VAL A 355 -11.63 -14.45 2.23
C VAL A 355 -12.96 -14.93 2.83
N GLY A 356 -14.08 -14.29 2.50
CA GLY A 356 -15.40 -14.73 2.96
C GLY A 356 -15.77 -16.10 2.40
N ILE A 357 -15.84 -16.20 1.06
CA ILE A 357 -16.18 -17.44 0.34
C ILE A 357 -15.14 -17.62 -0.79
N LEU A 358 -14.57 -18.82 -0.88
CA LEU A 358 -13.63 -19.21 -1.94
C LEU A 358 -14.19 -20.38 -2.75
N ALA A 359 -14.21 -20.26 -4.06
CA ALA A 359 -14.37 -21.37 -5.00
C ALA A 359 -13.08 -21.48 -5.85
N GLY A 360 -12.33 -22.58 -5.70
CA GLY A 360 -11.12 -22.84 -6.48
C GLY A 360 -11.45 -23.34 -7.90
N TYR A 361 -10.89 -24.47 -8.31
CA TYR A 361 -11.28 -25.13 -9.58
C TYR A 361 -12.60 -25.87 -9.38
N THR A 362 -13.71 -25.28 -9.84
CA THR A 362 -15.05 -25.81 -9.65
C THR A 362 -15.88 -25.72 -10.93
N ASP A 363 -16.83 -26.62 -11.07
CA ASP A 363 -17.75 -26.74 -12.21
C ASP A 363 -19.21 -26.54 -11.73
N HIS A 364 -19.96 -25.63 -12.31
CA HIS A 364 -21.35 -25.33 -11.92
C HIS A 364 -21.54 -24.99 -10.42
N THR A 365 -20.70 -24.13 -9.87
CA THR A 365 -20.88 -23.59 -8.51
C THR A 365 -21.73 -22.34 -8.55
N VAL A 366 -22.77 -22.27 -7.73
CA VAL A 366 -23.66 -21.12 -7.60
C VAL A 366 -23.56 -20.53 -6.20
N ILE A 367 -23.09 -19.27 -6.10
CA ILE A 367 -22.99 -18.51 -4.86
C ILE A 367 -24.03 -17.40 -4.95
N THR A 368 -25.14 -17.53 -4.23
CA THR A 368 -26.30 -16.67 -4.45
C THR A 368 -26.99 -16.26 -3.14
N HIS A 369 -27.60 -15.11 -3.12
CA HIS A 369 -28.37 -14.58 -1.98
C HIS A 369 -27.63 -14.60 -0.63
N ASN A 370 -26.30 -14.65 -0.60
CA ASN A 370 -25.55 -14.57 0.64
C ASN A 370 -25.40 -13.10 1.07
N LYS A 371 -25.35 -12.87 2.37
CA LYS A 371 -24.91 -11.61 2.96
C LYS A 371 -23.51 -11.77 3.49
N VAL A 372 -22.54 -10.99 2.92
CA VAL A 372 -21.10 -11.10 3.19
C VAL A 372 -20.58 -9.73 3.58
N TYR A 373 -20.16 -9.56 4.83
CA TYR A 373 -19.68 -8.26 5.29
C TYR A 373 -18.69 -8.37 6.45
N ASP A 374 -18.07 -7.23 6.79
CA ASP A 374 -17.10 -7.10 7.87
C ASP A 374 -15.89 -8.02 7.72
N LEU A 375 -15.16 -7.86 6.62
CA LEU A 375 -14.01 -8.69 6.30
C LEU A 375 -12.72 -7.89 6.13
N PRO A 376 -11.55 -8.43 6.54
CA PRO A 376 -10.27 -7.76 6.33
C PRO A 376 -9.83 -7.74 4.87
N TYR A 377 -10.29 -8.69 4.05
CA TYR A 377 -9.90 -8.87 2.66
C TYR A 377 -11.14 -9.11 1.75
N SER A 378 -10.98 -9.88 0.66
CA SER A 378 -12.02 -10.05 -0.34
C SER A 378 -13.29 -10.77 0.18
N GLY A 379 -14.45 -10.39 -0.36
CA GLY A 379 -15.73 -11.01 -0.03
C GLY A 379 -15.86 -12.42 -0.61
N ILE A 380 -15.93 -12.52 -1.93
CA ILE A 380 -16.10 -13.77 -2.69
C ILE A 380 -14.99 -13.88 -3.73
N SER A 381 -14.22 -14.97 -3.71
CA SER A 381 -13.15 -15.25 -4.67
C SER A 381 -13.49 -16.50 -5.48
N VAL A 382 -13.34 -16.44 -6.83
CA VAL A 382 -13.63 -17.56 -7.74
C VAL A 382 -12.48 -17.76 -8.72
N GLY A 383 -12.01 -18.99 -8.83
CA GLY A 383 -10.87 -19.36 -9.67
C GLY A 383 -9.55 -19.43 -8.92
N TRP A 384 -8.52 -19.95 -9.57
CA TRP A 384 -7.17 -20.07 -9.06
C TRP A 384 -6.14 -20.15 -10.19
N GLY A 385 -4.85 -19.98 -9.87
CA GLY A 385 -3.73 -20.31 -10.76
C GLY A 385 -3.28 -19.21 -11.70
N TRP A 386 -3.86 -18.01 -11.69
CA TRP A 386 -3.42 -16.83 -12.49
C TRP A 386 -3.22 -17.15 -13.99
N GLY A 387 -4.05 -18.03 -14.56
CA GLY A 387 -3.93 -18.50 -15.95
C GLY A 387 -2.85 -19.55 -16.20
N LEU A 388 -1.99 -19.88 -15.22
CA LEU A 388 -0.88 -20.83 -15.40
C LEU A 388 -1.34 -22.24 -15.76
N THR A 389 -2.49 -22.68 -15.24
CA THR A 389 -3.11 -23.98 -15.53
C THR A 389 -4.07 -23.95 -16.70
N ASP A 390 -4.40 -22.76 -17.23
CA ASP A 390 -5.31 -22.65 -18.36
C ASP A 390 -4.70 -23.22 -19.64
N LYS A 391 -5.55 -23.56 -20.58
CA LYS A 391 -5.12 -24.03 -21.88
C LYS A 391 -4.21 -23.05 -22.58
N GLY A 392 -2.99 -23.48 -22.87
CA GLY A 392 -1.94 -22.65 -23.45
C GLY A 392 -1.10 -21.91 -22.41
N GLY A 393 -1.45 -21.95 -21.14
CA GLY A 393 -0.79 -21.21 -20.06
C GLY A 393 -0.97 -19.70 -20.17
N ASP A 394 -0.43 -18.96 -19.23
CA ASP A 394 -0.31 -17.49 -19.33
C ASP A 394 1.13 -17.12 -19.73
N THR A 395 1.30 -16.59 -20.94
CA THR A 395 2.60 -16.18 -21.49
C THR A 395 3.09 -14.83 -20.95
N ASN A 396 2.23 -14.09 -20.30
CA ASN A 396 2.55 -12.75 -19.76
C ASN A 396 3.04 -12.79 -18.32
N TYR A 397 3.03 -13.96 -17.67
CA TYR A 397 3.43 -14.09 -16.29
C TYR A 397 4.95 -14.27 -16.18
N PRO A 398 5.70 -13.34 -15.59
CA PRO A 398 7.13 -13.53 -15.35
C PRO A 398 7.31 -14.64 -14.31
N GLY A 399 7.97 -15.74 -14.65
CA GLY A 399 8.17 -16.88 -13.75
C GLY A 399 7.60 -18.19 -14.23
N ASN A 400 7.09 -18.25 -15.43
CA ASN A 400 6.53 -19.43 -16.12
C ASN A 400 7.47 -20.64 -16.24
N SER A 401 8.72 -20.51 -15.81
CA SER A 401 9.70 -21.58 -15.90
C SER A 401 9.42 -22.66 -14.86
N GLY A 402 8.90 -23.79 -15.30
CA GLY A 402 8.69 -24.98 -14.50
C GLY A 402 7.23 -25.38 -14.29
N VAL A 403 6.26 -24.59 -14.72
CA VAL A 403 4.85 -25.00 -14.76
C VAL A 403 4.55 -25.64 -16.13
N PRO A 404 3.98 -26.86 -16.18
CA PRO A 404 3.61 -27.50 -17.45
C PRO A 404 2.58 -26.63 -18.20
N VAL A 405 2.69 -26.58 -19.54
CA VAL A 405 1.66 -25.96 -20.38
C VAL A 405 0.62 -27.03 -20.74
N TRP A 406 -0.62 -26.78 -20.36
CA TRP A 406 -1.74 -27.67 -20.67
C TRP A 406 -2.34 -27.37 -22.05
N ASN A 407 -2.84 -28.40 -22.72
CA ASN A 407 -3.55 -28.26 -23.99
C ASN A 407 -5.08 -28.48 -23.85
N THR A 408 -5.55 -28.65 -22.63
CA THR A 408 -6.96 -28.83 -22.24
C THR A 408 -7.39 -27.66 -21.34
N ASP A 409 -8.69 -27.39 -21.38
CA ASP A 409 -9.28 -26.43 -20.43
C ASP A 409 -9.28 -27.00 -19.01
N THR A 410 -9.27 -26.14 -18.01
CA THR A 410 -9.46 -26.54 -16.59
C THR A 410 -10.90 -26.99 -16.34
N THR A 411 -11.17 -27.48 -15.12
CA THR A 411 -12.53 -27.82 -14.68
C THR A 411 -13.39 -26.58 -14.46
N SER A 412 -12.81 -25.37 -14.31
CA SER A 412 -13.55 -24.16 -14.00
C SER A 412 -14.47 -23.72 -15.13
N ARG A 413 -15.77 -23.82 -14.90
CA ARG A 413 -16.80 -23.32 -15.83
C ARG A 413 -18.15 -23.17 -15.14
N ASP A 414 -19.01 -22.36 -15.75
CA ASP A 414 -20.40 -22.16 -15.35
C ASP A 414 -20.57 -21.76 -13.87
N ASN A 415 -19.53 -21.20 -13.27
CA ASN A 415 -19.59 -20.68 -11.90
C ASN A 415 -20.30 -19.32 -11.89
N LYS A 416 -21.17 -19.12 -10.93
CA LYS A 416 -22.04 -17.94 -10.84
C LYS A 416 -21.99 -17.30 -9.45
N VAL A 417 -21.88 -15.97 -9.43
CA VAL A 417 -21.97 -15.15 -8.23
C VAL A 417 -23.13 -14.18 -8.45
N THR A 418 -24.28 -14.49 -7.85
CA THR A 418 -25.51 -13.76 -8.16
C THR A 418 -26.28 -13.35 -6.91
N ASP A 419 -26.94 -12.20 -6.99
CA ASP A 419 -27.90 -11.73 -5.98
C ASP A 419 -27.33 -11.69 -4.54
N ASN A 420 -26.02 -11.52 -4.36
CA ASN A 420 -25.39 -11.39 -3.05
C ASN A 420 -25.39 -9.91 -2.59
N ASP A 421 -25.48 -9.69 -1.29
CA ASP A 421 -25.25 -8.41 -0.61
C ASP A 421 -23.85 -8.44 0.01
N ILE A 422 -22.92 -7.59 -0.51
CA ILE A 422 -21.52 -7.60 -0.10
C ILE A 422 -21.10 -6.19 0.31
N SER A 423 -20.64 -6.04 1.57
CA SER A 423 -20.27 -4.72 2.10
C SER A 423 -19.14 -4.80 3.13
N ASP A 424 -18.56 -3.64 3.47
CA ASP A 424 -17.56 -3.50 4.53
C ASP A 424 -16.43 -4.54 4.45
N ILE A 425 -15.95 -4.78 3.24
CA ILE A 425 -14.84 -5.71 2.97
C ILE A 425 -13.54 -4.93 2.72
N MET A 426 -12.39 -5.60 2.59
CA MET A 426 -11.08 -4.98 2.33
C MET A 426 -10.64 -4.00 3.45
N LYS A 427 -10.97 -4.28 4.71
CA LYS A 427 -10.74 -3.35 5.84
C LYS A 427 -9.25 -3.17 6.19
N SER A 428 -8.41 -4.15 5.89
CA SER A 428 -7.00 -4.12 6.28
C SER A 428 -6.02 -4.60 5.21
N GLN A 429 -6.48 -5.38 4.24
CA GLN A 429 -5.66 -5.88 3.14
C GLN A 429 -5.99 -5.14 1.84
N ALA A 430 -5.02 -5.16 0.90
CA ALA A 430 -5.12 -4.54 -0.42
C ALA A 430 -5.14 -5.61 -1.52
N ASP A 431 -5.25 -5.20 -2.78
CA ASP A 431 -5.15 -6.07 -3.96
C ASP A 431 -6.23 -7.17 -4.00
N GLY A 432 -7.46 -6.75 -3.83
CA GLY A 432 -8.65 -7.59 -3.83
C GLY A 432 -9.90 -6.78 -4.13
N GLY A 433 -11.07 -7.39 -3.95
CA GLY A 433 -12.36 -6.75 -4.19
C GLY A 433 -13.52 -7.47 -3.49
N ALA A 434 -14.72 -6.93 -3.63
CA ALA A 434 -15.92 -7.61 -3.12
C ALA A 434 -16.13 -8.95 -3.84
N ILE A 435 -15.90 -8.96 -5.16
CA ILE A 435 -15.82 -10.18 -5.98
C ILE A 435 -14.48 -10.15 -6.71
N TYR A 436 -13.69 -11.20 -6.52
CA TYR A 436 -12.36 -11.37 -7.10
C TYR A 436 -12.29 -12.65 -7.92
N THR A 437 -11.74 -12.61 -9.13
CA THR A 437 -11.67 -13.78 -10.01
C THR A 437 -10.28 -14.01 -10.56
N LEU A 438 -9.96 -15.29 -10.86
CA LEU A 438 -8.71 -15.75 -11.48
C LEU A 438 -9.01 -16.82 -12.54
N SER A 439 -8.14 -16.89 -13.54
CA SER A 439 -8.17 -17.90 -14.59
C SER A 439 -9.47 -17.97 -15.40
N THR A 440 -9.54 -18.89 -16.35
CA THR A 440 -10.68 -19.04 -17.28
C THR A 440 -11.93 -19.58 -16.57
N ASN A 441 -13.10 -19.03 -16.91
CA ASN A 441 -14.39 -19.56 -16.44
C ASN A 441 -15.47 -19.41 -17.52
N PRO A 442 -15.48 -20.25 -18.57
CA PRO A 442 -16.51 -20.21 -19.58
C PRO A 442 -17.92 -20.35 -18.95
N GLY A 443 -18.84 -19.47 -19.35
CA GLY A 443 -20.18 -19.40 -18.75
C GLY A 443 -20.24 -18.71 -17.40
N GLY A 444 -19.15 -18.03 -16.97
CA GLY A 444 -19.08 -17.28 -15.72
C GLY A 444 -20.02 -16.10 -15.67
N LEU A 445 -20.71 -15.91 -14.55
CA LEU A 445 -21.71 -14.87 -14.39
C LEU A 445 -21.56 -14.17 -13.02
N VAL A 446 -21.50 -12.83 -13.06
CA VAL A 446 -21.63 -11.94 -11.89
C VAL A 446 -22.84 -11.07 -12.16
N SER A 447 -23.96 -11.29 -11.44
CA SER A 447 -25.23 -10.63 -11.74
C SER A 447 -26.11 -10.41 -10.53
N GLY A 448 -26.85 -9.32 -10.50
CA GLY A 448 -27.83 -9.07 -9.44
C GLY A 448 -27.23 -8.73 -8.08
N ASN A 449 -25.92 -8.63 -7.95
CA ASN A 449 -25.26 -8.36 -6.67
C ASN A 449 -25.42 -6.88 -6.29
N TYR A 450 -25.60 -6.61 -5.00
CA TYR A 450 -25.50 -5.29 -4.39
C TYR A 450 -24.19 -5.20 -3.61
N ILE A 451 -23.28 -4.35 -4.10
CA ILE A 451 -21.96 -4.17 -3.52
C ILE A 451 -21.84 -2.74 -3.03
N HIS A 452 -21.55 -2.56 -1.71
CA HIS A 452 -21.54 -1.23 -1.13
C HIS A 452 -20.54 -1.10 0.03
N GLY A 453 -20.19 0.15 0.39
CA GLY A 453 -19.23 0.40 1.47
C GLY A 453 -17.86 -0.23 1.22
N VAL A 454 -17.37 -0.19 -0.04
CA VAL A 454 -16.05 -0.75 -0.39
C VAL A 454 -14.99 0.34 -0.25
N PRO A 455 -14.12 0.28 0.79
CA PRO A 455 -13.13 1.32 1.06
C PRO A 455 -11.91 1.22 0.12
N THR A 456 -11.09 2.25 0.09
CA THR A 456 -9.68 2.08 -0.27
C THR A 456 -8.99 1.29 0.86
N PRO A 457 -8.18 0.26 0.59
CA PRO A 457 -7.39 0.06 -0.62
C PRO A 457 -7.91 -1.03 -1.58
N ALA A 458 -9.23 -1.25 -1.69
CA ALA A 458 -9.73 -2.16 -2.72
C ALA A 458 -9.34 -1.67 -4.12
N TYR A 459 -8.81 -2.57 -4.97
CA TYR A 459 -8.44 -2.20 -6.33
C TYR A 459 -9.65 -2.09 -7.26
N GLY A 460 -10.73 -2.79 -6.96
CA GLY A 460 -12.01 -2.69 -7.63
C GLY A 460 -13.10 -3.40 -6.82
N ALA A 461 -14.37 -2.97 -6.93
CA ALA A 461 -15.47 -3.68 -6.29
C ALA A 461 -15.64 -5.08 -6.92
N VAL A 462 -15.60 -5.17 -8.24
CA VAL A 462 -15.36 -6.40 -8.99
C VAL A 462 -13.96 -6.33 -9.58
N TYR A 463 -13.13 -7.31 -9.27
CA TYR A 463 -11.77 -7.38 -9.74
C TYR A 463 -11.51 -8.69 -10.49
N HIS A 464 -11.44 -8.60 -11.81
CA HIS A 464 -11.01 -9.69 -12.68
C HIS A 464 -9.49 -9.61 -12.83
N ASP A 465 -8.79 -10.40 -12.06
CA ASP A 465 -7.34 -10.44 -12.03
C ASP A 465 -6.79 -11.49 -13.01
N GLU A 466 -5.50 -11.68 -13.02
CA GLU A 466 -4.70 -12.38 -14.01
C GLU A 466 -5.29 -13.72 -14.48
N GLY A 467 -5.38 -13.86 -15.77
CA GLY A 467 -5.95 -15.04 -16.43
C GLY A 467 -7.49 -15.08 -16.44
N SER A 468 -8.20 -14.16 -15.78
CA SER A 468 -9.66 -14.13 -15.78
C SER A 468 -10.20 -14.00 -17.20
N ARG A 469 -11.09 -14.93 -17.62
CA ARG A 469 -11.70 -14.92 -18.97
C ARG A 469 -13.15 -15.38 -18.94
N TYR A 470 -13.92 -14.88 -19.94
CA TYR A 470 -15.29 -15.30 -20.25
C TYR A 470 -16.31 -15.00 -19.16
N TRP A 471 -16.06 -13.96 -18.34
CA TRP A 471 -17.02 -13.49 -17.34
C TRP A 471 -18.03 -12.51 -17.93
N GLN A 472 -19.27 -12.64 -17.51
CA GLN A 472 -20.33 -11.68 -17.77
C GLN A 472 -20.70 -10.97 -16.48
N ASN A 473 -20.59 -9.63 -16.47
CA ASN A 473 -20.99 -8.78 -15.35
C ASN A 473 -22.21 -7.97 -15.78
N THR A 474 -23.38 -8.27 -15.22
CA THR A 474 -24.61 -7.61 -15.64
C THR A 474 -25.58 -7.41 -14.49
N SER A 475 -26.33 -6.31 -14.54
CA SER A 475 -27.39 -6.04 -13.55
C SER A 475 -26.89 -6.01 -12.08
N ASN A 476 -25.64 -5.64 -11.82
CA ASN A 476 -25.13 -5.39 -10.48
C ASN A 476 -25.36 -3.94 -10.08
N ALA A 477 -25.46 -3.67 -8.79
CA ALA A 477 -25.59 -2.35 -8.21
C ALA A 477 -24.40 -2.05 -7.28
N PHE A 478 -23.73 -0.91 -7.50
CA PHE A 478 -22.54 -0.48 -6.76
C PHE A 478 -22.81 0.86 -6.07
N CYS A 479 -22.64 0.90 -4.74
CA CYS A 479 -22.85 2.08 -3.91
C CYS A 479 -21.64 2.31 -3.00
N ASP A 480 -21.23 3.57 -2.83
CA ASP A 480 -20.12 3.93 -1.92
C ASP A 480 -18.86 3.08 -2.13
N VAL A 481 -18.46 2.96 -3.39
CA VAL A 481 -17.21 2.32 -3.79
C VAL A 481 -16.14 3.40 -3.92
N ALA A 482 -15.10 3.34 -3.10
CA ALA A 482 -14.17 4.45 -2.93
C ALA A 482 -13.24 4.71 -4.15
N TYR A 483 -12.87 3.69 -4.93
CA TYR A 483 -11.91 3.84 -6.02
C TYR A 483 -12.52 3.59 -7.39
N GLN A 484 -12.90 2.36 -7.69
CA GLN A 484 -13.53 1.98 -8.96
C GLN A 484 -14.44 0.77 -8.79
N TRP A 485 -15.50 0.69 -9.60
CA TRP A 485 -16.45 -0.41 -9.50
C TRP A 485 -15.96 -1.68 -10.21
N LEU A 486 -15.07 -1.57 -11.21
CA LEU A 486 -14.54 -2.68 -11.99
C LEU A 486 -13.07 -2.48 -12.30
N LEU A 487 -12.25 -3.51 -12.08
CA LEU A 487 -10.88 -3.61 -12.53
C LEU A 487 -10.70 -4.90 -13.33
N MET A 488 -10.05 -4.79 -14.48
CA MET A 488 -9.57 -5.93 -15.29
C MET A 488 -8.05 -5.84 -15.41
N ASN A 489 -7.34 -6.74 -14.74
CA ASN A 489 -5.89 -6.87 -14.78
C ASN A 489 -5.54 -8.13 -15.56
N HIS A 490 -5.04 -8.01 -16.79
CA HIS A 490 -4.79 -9.14 -17.70
C HIS A 490 -6.04 -10.02 -17.93
N GLY A 491 -7.23 -9.45 -17.77
CA GLY A 491 -8.51 -10.11 -18.02
C GLY A 491 -8.87 -10.07 -19.52
N MET A 492 -9.44 -11.14 -20.07
CA MET A 492 -9.76 -11.24 -21.51
C MET A 492 -11.19 -11.72 -21.73
N ASP A 493 -11.79 -11.25 -22.83
CA ASP A 493 -13.12 -11.69 -23.28
C ASP A 493 -14.20 -11.54 -22.17
N ILE A 494 -14.10 -10.46 -21.38
CA ILE A 494 -15.02 -10.13 -20.29
C ILE A 494 -16.02 -9.10 -20.75
N THR A 495 -17.29 -9.32 -20.46
CA THR A 495 -18.37 -8.38 -20.76
C THR A 495 -18.93 -7.77 -19.48
N ALA A 496 -19.02 -6.45 -19.41
CA ALA A 496 -19.65 -5.72 -18.32
C ALA A 496 -20.68 -4.73 -18.86
N THR A 497 -21.96 -5.08 -18.76
CA THR A 497 -23.06 -4.31 -19.37
C THR A 497 -24.27 -4.25 -18.45
N GLY A 498 -25.00 -3.12 -18.47
CA GLY A 498 -26.25 -2.97 -17.73
C GLY A 498 -26.08 -2.95 -16.21
N ASN A 499 -24.91 -2.60 -15.71
CA ASN A 499 -24.65 -2.39 -14.30
C ASN A 499 -24.99 -0.96 -13.88
N PHE A 500 -25.27 -0.75 -12.60
CA PHE A 500 -25.59 0.55 -12.02
C PHE A 500 -24.58 0.91 -10.94
N THR A 501 -24.03 2.13 -10.97
CA THR A 501 -22.97 2.53 -10.04
C THR A 501 -23.06 4.00 -9.67
N THR A 502 -22.71 4.33 -8.42
CA THR A 502 -22.46 5.71 -7.99
C THR A 502 -21.04 6.18 -8.32
N GLN A 503 -20.11 5.23 -8.62
CA GLN A 503 -18.72 5.50 -8.99
C GLN A 503 -18.51 5.17 -10.47
N PRO A 504 -18.29 6.18 -11.35
CA PRO A 504 -18.15 5.93 -12.79
C PRO A 504 -16.82 5.26 -13.18
N ALA A 505 -15.80 5.31 -12.31
CA ALA A 505 -14.46 4.85 -12.64
C ALA A 505 -14.39 3.33 -12.80
N PHE A 506 -13.70 2.89 -13.84
CA PHE A 506 -13.27 1.51 -14.07
C PHE A 506 -11.93 1.51 -14.81
N THR A 507 -11.19 0.43 -14.68
CA THR A 507 -9.89 0.27 -15.36
C THR A 507 -9.83 -1.05 -16.13
N THR A 508 -9.36 -0.97 -17.38
CA THR A 508 -8.90 -2.11 -18.17
C THR A 508 -7.41 -1.92 -18.43
N GLN A 509 -6.58 -2.74 -17.84
CA GLN A 509 -5.12 -2.61 -18.01
C GLN A 509 -4.67 -2.98 -19.42
N ALA A 510 -3.47 -2.51 -19.82
CA ALA A 510 -2.98 -2.57 -21.20
C ALA A 510 -2.94 -3.99 -21.82
N ASN A 511 -2.75 -5.03 -21.01
CA ASN A 511 -2.70 -6.42 -21.47
C ASN A 511 -4.08 -7.14 -21.44
N SER A 512 -5.15 -6.40 -21.16
CA SER A 512 -6.52 -6.93 -21.16
C SER A 512 -7.14 -6.75 -22.55
N THR A 513 -7.56 -7.83 -23.19
CA THR A 513 -8.07 -7.80 -24.58
C THR A 513 -9.43 -8.47 -24.73
N GLY A 514 -10.18 -8.12 -25.78
CA GLY A 514 -11.49 -8.71 -26.05
C GLY A 514 -12.61 -8.27 -25.10
N ASN A 515 -12.35 -7.32 -24.21
CA ASN A 515 -13.29 -6.86 -23.19
C ASN A 515 -14.31 -5.87 -23.74
N ASN A 516 -15.54 -5.95 -23.26
CA ASN A 516 -16.62 -5.02 -23.59
C ASN A 516 -17.24 -4.43 -22.32
N VAL A 517 -16.95 -3.15 -22.06
CA VAL A 517 -17.56 -2.37 -20.97
C VAL A 517 -18.44 -1.30 -21.59
N SER A 518 -19.75 -1.54 -21.64
CA SER A 518 -20.68 -0.64 -22.31
C SER A 518 -22.09 -0.70 -21.72
N GLY A 519 -22.88 0.36 -21.89
CA GLY A 519 -24.27 0.40 -21.42
C GLY A 519 -24.46 0.32 -19.91
N ASN A 520 -23.40 0.61 -19.11
CA ASN A 520 -23.49 0.75 -17.66
C ASN A 520 -24.01 2.15 -17.31
N ILE A 521 -24.74 2.24 -16.21
CA ILE A 521 -25.47 3.46 -15.84
C ILE A 521 -24.85 4.02 -14.54
N THR A 522 -24.36 5.26 -14.62
CA THR A 522 -23.94 6.01 -13.45
C THR A 522 -25.11 6.79 -12.88
N VAL A 523 -25.36 6.63 -11.59
CA VAL A 523 -26.39 7.33 -10.82
C VAL A 523 -25.77 8.29 -9.81
N GLY A 524 -26.50 9.31 -9.40
CA GLY A 524 -25.98 10.37 -8.53
C GLY A 524 -25.89 9.98 -7.04
N SER A 525 -26.65 8.96 -6.62
CA SER A 525 -26.72 8.51 -5.22
C SER A 525 -27.27 7.08 -5.14
N CYS A 526 -27.05 6.43 -4.01
CA CYS A 526 -27.43 5.03 -3.78
C CYS A 526 -28.94 4.78 -3.84
N ASP A 527 -29.75 5.76 -3.48
CA ASP A 527 -31.22 5.68 -3.55
C ASP A 527 -31.77 5.69 -4.99
N GLN A 528 -30.94 6.04 -5.98
CA GLN A 528 -31.28 5.96 -7.40
C GLN A 528 -30.93 4.60 -8.05
N LEU A 529 -30.29 3.71 -7.31
CA LEU A 529 -30.04 2.35 -7.76
C LEU A 529 -31.35 1.56 -7.91
N PRO A 530 -31.44 0.62 -8.87
CA PRO A 530 -32.66 -0.16 -9.08
C PRO A 530 -33.07 -0.95 -7.82
N ALA A 531 -34.22 -0.65 -7.26
CA ALA A 531 -34.75 -1.35 -6.11
C ALA A 531 -34.96 -2.86 -6.36
N SER A 532 -35.14 -3.27 -7.61
CA SER A 532 -35.20 -4.68 -8.02
C SER A 532 -33.88 -5.43 -7.83
N ILE A 533 -32.74 -4.74 -7.81
CA ILE A 533 -31.44 -5.34 -7.50
C ILE A 533 -31.19 -5.22 -6.00
N VAL A 534 -31.22 -3.99 -5.46
CA VAL A 534 -30.89 -3.71 -4.06
C VAL A 534 -31.74 -4.53 -3.06
N ASN A 535 -33.05 -4.66 -3.32
CA ASN A 535 -33.96 -5.37 -2.41
C ASN A 535 -33.95 -6.89 -2.59
N ASN A 536 -33.44 -7.38 -3.74
CA ASN A 536 -33.37 -8.81 -4.04
C ASN A 536 -32.01 -9.41 -3.61
N ALA A 537 -30.96 -8.60 -3.59
CA ALA A 537 -29.64 -9.05 -3.16
C ALA A 537 -29.61 -9.39 -1.66
N GLY A 538 -28.77 -10.37 -1.30
CA GLY A 538 -28.60 -10.85 0.05
C GLY A 538 -29.71 -11.77 0.52
N LEU A 539 -29.84 -11.92 1.82
CA LEU A 539 -30.73 -12.90 2.44
C LEU A 539 -32.19 -12.71 2.00
N GLN A 540 -32.77 -13.76 1.44
CA GLN A 540 -34.19 -13.81 1.11
C GLN A 540 -35.10 -13.69 2.35
N PRO A 541 -36.33 -13.24 2.25
CA PRO A 541 -37.18 -12.93 3.40
C PRO A 541 -37.22 -14.01 4.48
N ARG A 542 -37.26 -15.29 4.08
CA ARG A 542 -37.29 -16.42 5.00
C ARG A 542 -36.01 -16.59 5.84
N TYR A 543 -34.86 -16.02 5.37
CA TYR A 543 -33.54 -16.13 6.00
C TYR A 543 -33.05 -14.84 6.66
N ARG A 544 -33.82 -13.74 6.59
CA ARG A 544 -33.43 -12.46 7.18
C ARG A 544 -33.25 -12.51 8.70
N HIS A 545 -33.83 -13.52 9.36
CA HIS A 545 -33.63 -13.77 10.78
C HIS A 545 -32.21 -14.21 11.15
N LEU A 546 -31.37 -14.62 10.18
CA LEU A 546 -29.97 -14.96 10.40
C LEU A 546 -29.12 -13.70 10.67
N ASP A 547 -29.51 -12.58 10.11
CA ASP A 547 -28.99 -11.27 10.40
C ASP A 547 -30.14 -10.35 10.79
N PRO A 548 -30.62 -10.43 12.05
CA PRO A 548 -31.73 -9.61 12.50
C PRO A 548 -31.42 -8.10 12.47
N GLY A 549 -30.18 -7.76 12.10
CA GLY A 549 -29.68 -6.41 12.28
C GLY A 549 -29.40 -6.15 13.76
N PRO A 550 -29.08 -4.90 14.10
CA PRO A 550 -28.95 -4.49 15.49
C PRO A 550 -30.20 -4.83 16.29
N ASP A 551 -30.03 -5.14 17.57
CA ASP A 551 -31.07 -5.68 18.46
C ASP A 551 -32.40 -4.88 18.37
N VAL A 552 -33.36 -5.44 17.65
CA VAL A 552 -34.68 -4.81 17.44
C VAL A 552 -35.53 -4.73 18.71
N THR A 553 -35.07 -5.30 19.83
CA THR A 553 -35.74 -5.17 21.15
C THR A 553 -35.45 -3.84 21.80
N ASP A 554 -34.32 -3.22 21.49
CA ASP A 554 -33.99 -1.89 21.94
C ASP A 554 -34.79 -0.85 21.14
N ARG A 555 -35.63 -0.08 21.86
CA ARG A 555 -36.43 1.02 21.29
C ARG A 555 -36.09 2.37 21.90
N ARG A 556 -35.01 2.42 22.65
CA ARG A 556 -34.56 3.64 23.30
C ARG A 556 -33.45 4.31 22.47
N ALA A 557 -33.78 5.45 21.90
CA ALA A 557 -32.79 6.21 21.17
C ALA A 557 -31.72 6.80 22.08
N PRO A 558 -30.46 6.92 21.61
CA PRO A 558 -29.39 7.64 22.32
C PRO A 558 -29.82 9.03 22.76
N SER A 559 -29.13 9.57 23.79
CA SER A 559 -29.24 10.98 24.10
C SER A 559 -28.81 11.84 22.91
N ALA A 560 -29.44 13.03 22.74
CA ALA A 560 -28.98 13.97 21.73
C ALA A 560 -27.48 14.29 21.96
N PRO A 561 -26.64 14.37 20.92
CA PRO A 561 -25.27 14.85 21.06
C PRO A 561 -25.22 16.25 21.65
N GLY A 562 -24.14 16.60 22.35
CA GLY A 562 -23.92 17.96 22.81
C GLY A 562 -23.82 18.94 21.63
N THR A 563 -23.88 20.23 21.91
CA THR A 563 -23.71 21.28 20.88
C THR A 563 -22.36 21.11 20.21
N PRO A 564 -22.30 20.95 18.87
CA PRO A 564 -21.02 20.86 18.19
C PRO A 564 -20.22 22.17 18.26
N THR A 565 -18.90 22.06 18.06
CA THR A 565 -17.97 23.17 17.85
C THR A 565 -17.34 23.00 16.46
N ALA A 566 -16.81 24.09 15.89
CA ALA A 566 -16.17 24.07 14.59
C ALA A 566 -14.84 24.82 14.61
N VAL A 567 -13.85 24.26 13.93
CA VAL A 567 -12.61 24.95 13.53
C VAL A 567 -12.66 25.12 12.01
N THR A 568 -12.40 26.32 11.52
CA THR A 568 -12.51 26.70 10.11
C THR A 568 -11.25 27.40 9.64
N ASP A 569 -10.16 26.68 9.53
CA ASP A 569 -8.86 27.20 9.09
C ASP A 569 -8.83 27.49 7.58
N PHE A 570 -9.74 26.89 6.82
CA PHE A 570 -9.87 27.06 5.38
C PHE A 570 -11.28 27.51 4.98
N PRO A 571 -11.42 28.32 3.91
CA PRO A 571 -12.72 28.73 3.40
C PRO A 571 -13.64 27.58 2.96
N THR A 572 -13.05 26.44 2.65
CA THR A 572 -13.76 25.28 2.06
C THR A 572 -13.87 24.09 3.00
N VAL A 573 -13.33 24.18 4.22
CA VAL A 573 -13.22 23.06 5.17
C VAL A 573 -13.65 23.50 6.57
N ALA A 574 -14.44 22.66 7.25
CA ALA A 574 -14.77 22.79 8.66
C ALA A 574 -14.50 21.48 9.40
N ASP A 575 -13.77 21.54 10.49
CA ASP A 575 -13.60 20.45 11.45
C ASP A 575 -14.63 20.62 12.56
N LEU A 576 -15.55 19.65 12.65
CA LEU A 576 -16.60 19.63 13.67
C LEU A 576 -16.22 18.63 14.75
N ASP A 577 -16.39 19.03 16.01
CA ASP A 577 -16.28 18.20 17.19
C ASP A 577 -17.53 18.35 18.05
N TRP A 578 -17.97 17.28 18.72
CA TRP A 578 -19.13 17.31 19.61
C TRP A 578 -18.97 16.39 20.83
N PRO A 579 -19.60 16.74 21.96
CA PRO A 579 -19.66 15.85 23.11
C PRO A 579 -20.44 14.58 22.80
N ALA A 580 -19.91 13.45 23.25
CA ALA A 580 -20.49 12.13 23.02
C ALA A 580 -21.90 11.99 23.58
N SER A 581 -22.75 11.25 22.89
CA SER A 581 -24.04 10.78 23.37
C SER A 581 -23.87 9.57 24.29
N THR A 582 -24.88 9.30 25.12
CA THR A 582 -24.99 8.11 25.96
C THR A 582 -26.20 7.31 25.56
N ASP A 583 -26.13 5.99 25.70
CA ASP A 583 -27.18 5.04 25.40
C ASP A 583 -27.07 3.82 26.33
N ASP A 584 -28.12 3.07 26.51
CA ASP A 584 -28.14 1.88 27.38
C ASP A 584 -27.57 0.63 26.68
N THR A 585 -27.56 0.58 25.34
CA THR A 585 -26.90 -0.47 24.55
C THR A 585 -25.63 0.02 23.86
N GLY A 586 -25.39 1.33 23.89
CA GLY A 586 -24.19 1.98 23.35
C GLY A 586 -24.40 2.69 22.01
N VAL A 587 -23.65 3.79 21.81
CA VAL A 587 -23.68 4.59 20.57
C VAL A 587 -22.71 4.00 19.56
N THR A 588 -23.21 3.65 18.38
CA THR A 588 -22.42 3.06 17.29
C THR A 588 -21.95 4.08 16.26
N GLY A 589 -22.59 5.28 16.19
CA GLY A 589 -22.18 6.31 15.25
C GLY A 589 -23.01 7.58 15.34
N TYR A 590 -22.62 8.55 14.51
CA TYR A 590 -23.25 9.86 14.43
C TYR A 590 -23.57 10.22 12.98
N SER A 591 -24.69 10.91 12.77
CA SER A 591 -25.06 11.50 11.49
C SER A 591 -24.89 13.02 11.56
N VAL A 592 -24.24 13.61 10.57
CA VAL A 592 -23.95 15.05 10.51
C VAL A 592 -24.82 15.70 9.45
N TYR A 593 -25.55 16.70 9.85
CA TYR A 593 -26.46 17.45 8.98
C TYR A 593 -25.96 18.86 8.75
N ARG A 594 -25.98 19.27 7.48
CA ARG A 594 -25.70 20.64 7.03
C ARG A 594 -26.95 21.24 6.42
N ASP A 595 -27.43 22.35 6.96
CA ASP A 595 -28.66 23.04 6.53
C ASP A 595 -29.88 22.08 6.47
N GLY A 596 -29.93 21.15 7.44
CA GLY A 596 -30.99 20.14 7.52
C GLY A 596 -30.79 18.88 6.69
N THR A 597 -29.80 18.84 5.78
CA THR A 597 -29.47 17.72 4.90
C THR A 597 -28.34 16.88 5.50
N LEU A 598 -28.46 15.57 5.50
CA LEU A 598 -27.41 14.64 5.89
C LEU A 598 -26.21 14.77 4.93
N VAL A 599 -25.01 15.03 5.46
CA VAL A 599 -23.81 15.24 4.65
C VAL A 599 -22.65 14.31 5.01
N SER A 600 -22.68 13.70 6.21
CA SER A 600 -21.65 12.75 6.64
C SER A 600 -22.19 11.84 7.73
N ALA A 601 -21.56 10.67 7.87
CA ALA A 601 -21.66 9.79 9.02
C ALA A 601 -20.26 9.63 9.66
N ALA A 602 -20.19 9.54 10.97
CA ALA A 602 -18.94 9.41 11.72
C ALA A 602 -19.06 8.34 12.81
N GLY A 603 -18.09 7.45 12.91
CA GLY A 603 -17.95 6.50 14.02
C GLY A 603 -17.31 7.12 15.28
N LYS A 604 -16.91 8.39 15.21
CA LYS A 604 -16.28 9.16 16.30
C LYS A 604 -17.03 10.47 16.51
N THR A 605 -16.69 11.18 17.55
CA THR A 605 -17.28 12.49 17.92
C THR A 605 -16.67 13.67 17.17
N SER A 606 -16.07 13.41 16.02
CA SER A 606 -15.48 14.45 15.17
C SER A 606 -15.56 14.09 13.69
N VAL A 607 -15.62 15.10 12.81
CA VAL A 607 -15.60 14.91 11.36
C VAL A 607 -15.05 16.16 10.67
N ARG A 608 -14.25 15.95 9.62
CA ARG A 608 -13.85 17.01 8.70
C ARG A 608 -14.81 17.05 7.51
N LEU A 609 -15.40 18.21 7.26
CA LEU A 609 -16.27 18.47 6.10
C LEU A 609 -15.55 19.36 5.10
N SER A 610 -15.44 18.92 3.87
CA SER A 610 -14.88 19.66 2.74
C SER A 610 -15.98 20.10 1.76
N GLY A 611 -15.60 20.88 0.72
CA GLY A 611 -16.53 21.35 -0.31
C GLY A 611 -17.50 22.42 0.19
N LEU A 612 -17.15 23.14 1.22
CA LEU A 612 -17.89 24.31 1.70
C LEU A 612 -17.55 25.55 0.86
N THR A 613 -18.36 26.59 0.96
CA THR A 613 -18.15 27.84 0.19
C THR A 613 -17.72 28.94 1.14
N GLY A 614 -16.61 29.59 0.85
CA GLY A 614 -16.09 30.72 1.63
C GLY A 614 -17.11 31.85 1.76
N GLY A 615 -17.17 32.45 2.92
CA GLY A 615 -18.11 33.55 3.26
C GLY A 615 -19.56 33.11 3.50
N LYS A 616 -19.91 31.85 3.23
CA LYS A 616 -21.27 31.32 3.44
C LYS A 616 -21.46 30.82 4.86
N THR A 617 -22.62 31.09 5.45
CA THR A 617 -23.02 30.54 6.76
C THR A 617 -23.77 29.22 6.55
N TYR A 618 -23.37 28.21 7.31
CA TYR A 618 -23.99 26.89 7.36
C TYR A 618 -24.52 26.61 8.78
N SER A 619 -25.58 25.82 8.84
CA SER A 619 -26.13 25.30 10.08
C SER A 619 -25.79 23.83 10.22
N PHE A 620 -25.02 23.45 11.24
CA PHE A 620 -24.64 22.06 11.51
C PHE A 620 -25.42 21.52 12.73
N GLN A 621 -25.91 20.29 12.60
CA GLN A 621 -26.57 19.52 13.65
C GLN A 621 -26.10 18.07 13.59
N ILE A 622 -26.07 17.39 14.71
CA ILE A 622 -25.62 16.02 14.85
C ILE A 622 -26.73 15.16 15.46
N THR A 623 -26.90 13.92 15.00
CA THR A 623 -27.66 12.87 15.71
C THR A 623 -26.72 11.75 16.08
N ALA A 624 -27.08 10.97 17.09
CA ALA A 624 -26.41 9.73 17.45
C ALA A 624 -27.29 8.55 17.07
N ARG A 625 -26.66 7.41 16.76
CA ARG A 625 -27.34 6.15 16.43
C ARG A 625 -26.75 5.03 17.27
N ASP A 626 -27.64 4.13 17.79
CA ASP A 626 -27.26 2.92 18.49
C ASP A 626 -27.14 1.71 17.55
N ALA A 627 -26.87 0.55 18.11
CA ALA A 627 -26.81 -0.71 17.38
C ALA A 627 -28.21 -1.20 16.90
N ALA A 628 -29.29 -0.79 17.57
CA ALA A 628 -30.65 -1.11 17.15
C ALA A 628 -31.18 -0.21 16.01
N GLY A 629 -30.37 0.80 15.59
CA GLY A 629 -30.77 1.75 14.56
C GLY A 629 -31.67 2.88 15.06
N ASN A 630 -31.90 3.01 16.36
CA ASN A 630 -32.64 4.15 16.90
C ASN A 630 -31.77 5.40 16.77
N GLU A 631 -32.38 6.50 16.33
CA GLU A 631 -31.68 7.79 16.11
C GLU A 631 -32.15 8.80 17.18
N SER A 632 -31.17 9.50 17.75
CA SER A 632 -31.41 10.52 18.76
C SER A 632 -32.11 11.75 18.19
N GLN A 633 -32.60 12.63 19.07
CA GLN A 633 -32.89 14.02 18.70
C GLN A 633 -31.62 14.69 18.16
N ARG A 634 -31.79 15.67 17.26
CA ARG A 634 -30.67 16.48 16.76
C ARG A 634 -30.07 17.32 17.88
N SER A 635 -28.77 17.52 17.85
CA SER A 635 -28.07 18.49 18.69
C SER A 635 -28.64 19.90 18.50
N GLN A 636 -28.27 20.82 19.41
CA GLN A 636 -28.43 22.25 19.13
C GLN A 636 -27.70 22.61 17.84
N ALA A 637 -28.32 23.47 17.03
CA ALA A 637 -27.72 23.90 15.76
C ALA A 637 -26.52 24.83 16.01
N LEU A 638 -25.38 24.49 15.39
CA LEU A 638 -24.21 25.35 15.33
C LEU A 638 -24.25 26.18 14.05
N GLN A 639 -24.22 27.50 14.16
CA GLN A 639 -24.06 28.37 12.98
C GLN A 639 -22.59 28.64 12.76
N VAL A 640 -22.07 28.30 11.59
CA VAL A 640 -20.66 28.52 11.20
C VAL A 640 -20.64 29.36 9.95
N THR A 641 -20.06 30.56 10.05
CA THR A 641 -19.73 31.37 8.86
C THR A 641 -18.31 31.03 8.43
N MET A 642 -18.18 30.45 7.23
CA MET A 642 -16.87 30.09 6.69
C MET A 642 -16.03 31.36 6.46
N PRO A 643 -14.69 31.29 6.68
CA PRO A 643 -13.81 32.38 6.29
C PRO A 643 -14.01 32.78 4.84
N SER A 644 -13.94 34.05 4.55
CA SER A 644 -13.95 34.54 3.16
C SER A 644 -12.58 34.30 2.55
N GLY A 645 -12.55 33.74 1.39
CA GLY A 645 -11.32 33.48 0.64
C GLY A 645 -11.59 32.59 -0.56
N SER A 646 -10.68 32.60 -1.50
CA SER A 646 -10.69 31.73 -2.67
C SER A 646 -9.30 31.11 -2.78
N ASP A 647 -9.19 30.02 -3.48
CA ASP A 647 -7.90 29.44 -3.83
C ASP A 647 -7.09 30.44 -4.66
N LEU A 648 -5.96 30.88 -4.11
CA LEU A 648 -5.06 31.86 -4.72
C LEU A 648 -4.23 31.25 -5.85
N ALA A 649 -4.08 29.92 -5.84
CA ALA A 649 -3.31 29.18 -6.84
C ALA A 649 -4.11 28.83 -8.09
N LEU A 650 -5.45 28.85 -8.02
CA LEU A 650 -6.31 28.43 -9.13
C LEU A 650 -6.00 29.14 -10.44
N LYS A 651 -5.60 28.36 -11.46
CA LYS A 651 -5.24 28.80 -12.82
C LYS A 651 -4.10 29.82 -12.87
N LYS A 652 -3.21 29.79 -11.87
CA LYS A 652 -2.00 30.61 -11.85
C LYS A 652 -0.86 29.96 -12.62
N PRO A 653 0.14 30.74 -13.05
CA PRO A 653 1.35 30.19 -13.65
C PRO A 653 2.05 29.23 -12.70
N VAL A 654 2.41 28.04 -13.21
CA VAL A 654 3.11 27.01 -12.45
C VAL A 654 4.37 26.57 -13.18
N THR A 655 5.42 26.30 -12.45
CA THR A 655 6.63 25.67 -12.95
C THR A 655 6.96 24.46 -12.09
N ALA A 656 7.74 23.51 -12.62
CA ALA A 656 8.14 22.32 -11.89
C ALA A 656 9.61 21.97 -12.15
N SER A 657 10.18 21.13 -11.29
CA SER A 657 11.53 20.58 -11.47
C SER A 657 11.64 19.72 -12.73
N SER A 658 10.57 19.01 -13.05
CA SER A 658 10.42 18.17 -14.26
C SER A 658 8.94 17.81 -14.40
N ASP A 659 8.56 17.26 -15.54
CA ASP A 659 7.25 16.65 -15.75
C ASP A 659 7.37 15.37 -16.58
N SER A 660 6.36 14.52 -16.51
CA SER A 660 6.17 13.37 -17.38
C SER A 660 5.19 13.70 -18.51
N GLU A 661 5.31 13.02 -19.64
CA GLU A 661 4.47 13.26 -20.80
C GLU A 661 2.96 13.29 -20.42
N GLY A 662 2.31 14.42 -20.72
CA GLY A 662 0.89 14.61 -20.44
C GLY A 662 0.53 15.00 -19.00
N ASN A 663 1.43 14.90 -18.03
CA ASN A 663 1.21 15.27 -16.62
C ASN A 663 1.95 16.56 -16.25
N ILE A 664 1.60 17.64 -16.94
CA ILE A 664 2.24 18.95 -16.86
C ILE A 664 1.88 19.71 -15.57
N PRO A 665 2.74 20.67 -15.13
CA PRO A 665 2.56 21.39 -13.86
C PRO A 665 1.21 22.12 -13.71
N GLU A 666 0.68 22.68 -14.77
CA GLU A 666 -0.56 23.45 -14.77
C GLU A 666 -1.78 22.66 -14.29
N LYS A 667 -1.71 21.32 -14.36
CA LYS A 667 -2.76 20.42 -13.88
C LYS A 667 -2.89 20.37 -12.36
N THR A 668 -1.92 20.90 -11.63
CA THR A 668 -2.02 20.99 -10.15
C THR A 668 -2.86 22.17 -9.67
N VAL A 669 -3.21 23.09 -10.56
CA VAL A 669 -3.97 24.31 -10.24
C VAL A 669 -5.12 24.56 -11.19
N ASP A 670 -5.56 23.57 -11.97
CA ASP A 670 -6.66 23.69 -12.92
C ASP A 670 -8.05 23.53 -12.26
N GLY A 671 -8.10 22.99 -11.05
CA GLY A 671 -9.30 22.71 -10.27
C GLY A 671 -9.99 21.41 -10.66
N ASP A 672 -9.31 20.53 -11.40
CA ASP A 672 -9.81 19.23 -11.86
C ASP A 672 -9.04 18.08 -11.19
N LEU A 673 -9.64 17.45 -10.19
CA LEU A 673 -9.07 16.33 -9.46
C LEU A 673 -8.88 15.04 -10.29
N SER A 674 -9.30 15.04 -11.57
CA SER A 674 -9.03 13.93 -12.50
C SER A 674 -7.73 14.10 -13.27
N THR A 675 -7.08 15.26 -13.21
CA THR A 675 -5.80 15.56 -13.84
C THR A 675 -4.70 15.72 -12.79
N ARG A 676 -3.44 15.60 -13.17
CA ARG A 676 -2.32 15.73 -12.22
C ARG A 676 -1.03 16.20 -12.89
N TRP A 677 -0.15 16.73 -12.10
CA TRP A 677 1.28 16.76 -12.40
C TRP A 677 1.95 15.48 -11.87
N ALA A 678 2.95 14.99 -12.62
CA ALA A 678 3.88 13.98 -12.13
C ALA A 678 5.30 14.31 -12.60
N GLN A 679 6.29 14.12 -11.73
CA GLN A 679 7.69 14.32 -12.11
C GLN A 679 8.11 13.37 -13.24
N GLY A 680 9.17 13.71 -13.96
CA GLY A 680 9.73 12.88 -15.04
C GLY A 680 10.10 11.48 -14.53
N LEU A 681 9.76 10.45 -15.31
CA LEU A 681 9.99 9.05 -14.94
C LEU A 681 11.46 8.75 -14.66
N GLY A 682 11.72 8.05 -13.56
CA GLY A 682 13.06 7.62 -13.17
C GLY A 682 13.95 8.73 -12.56
N LEU A 683 13.44 9.93 -12.37
CA LEU A 683 14.17 10.99 -11.67
C LEU A 683 14.03 10.82 -10.15
N PRO A 684 15.10 11.05 -9.37
CA PRO A 684 15.05 10.96 -7.92
C PRO A 684 14.37 12.17 -7.28
N ASP A 685 13.87 12.01 -6.05
CA ASP A 685 13.55 13.14 -5.19
C ASP A 685 14.83 13.91 -4.80
N PRO A 686 14.74 15.22 -4.49
CA PRO A 686 13.52 16.01 -4.39
C PRO A 686 12.98 16.49 -5.74
N SER A 687 11.65 16.52 -5.85
CA SER A 687 10.92 17.15 -6.96
C SER A 687 10.04 18.28 -6.43
N TRP A 688 9.72 19.27 -7.27
CA TRP A 688 8.93 20.41 -6.80
C TRP A 688 8.03 21.00 -7.89
N ILE A 689 6.95 21.61 -7.42
CA ILE A 689 6.13 22.56 -8.19
C ILE A 689 6.20 23.93 -7.53
N GLN A 690 6.09 24.99 -8.30
CA GLN A 690 6.08 26.38 -7.83
C GLN A 690 5.00 27.19 -8.53
N VAL A 691 4.13 27.79 -7.76
CA VAL A 691 3.03 28.66 -8.23
C VAL A 691 3.41 30.11 -8.06
N ASP A 692 3.18 30.93 -9.10
CA ASP A 692 3.26 32.39 -9.03
C ASP A 692 1.84 32.97 -8.78
N LEU A 693 1.55 33.41 -7.59
CA LEU A 693 0.24 33.98 -7.22
C LEU A 693 -0.08 35.30 -7.93
N GLY A 694 0.94 35.95 -8.55
CA GLY A 694 0.80 37.20 -9.30
C GLY A 694 0.87 38.47 -8.48
N ALA A 695 0.75 38.38 -7.14
CA ALA A 695 0.86 39.48 -6.19
C ALA A 695 1.35 38.95 -4.84
N GLN A 696 1.72 39.89 -3.93
CA GLN A 696 2.08 39.54 -2.57
C GLN A 696 0.84 39.19 -1.74
N TYR A 697 0.93 38.10 -0.98
CA TYR A 697 -0.06 37.63 -0.02
C TYR A 697 0.60 37.32 1.31
N ASP A 698 -0.15 37.46 2.39
CA ASP A 698 0.15 36.81 3.66
C ASP A 698 -0.48 35.42 3.62
N VAL A 699 0.31 34.41 3.22
CA VAL A 699 -0.13 33.03 3.02
C VAL A 699 -0.19 32.32 4.36
N ASP A 700 -1.35 31.77 4.71
CA ASP A 700 -1.60 31.07 5.98
C ASP A 700 -1.92 29.60 5.83
N GLY A 701 -2.23 29.11 4.61
CA GLY A 701 -2.58 27.72 4.42
C GLY A 701 -2.44 27.20 3.00
N ALA A 702 -2.34 25.88 2.91
CA ALA A 702 -2.38 25.15 1.65
C ALA A 702 -3.09 23.80 1.82
N ILE A 703 -3.79 23.39 0.78
CA ILE A 703 -4.38 22.04 0.66
C ILE A 703 -3.69 21.34 -0.51
N THR A 704 -3.12 20.16 -0.26
CA THR A 704 -2.42 19.38 -1.27
C THR A 704 -3.10 18.04 -1.45
N THR A 705 -3.52 17.69 -2.67
CA THR A 705 -4.07 16.39 -3.01
C THR A 705 -3.06 15.59 -3.82
N PHE A 706 -2.48 14.57 -3.21
CA PHE A 706 -1.50 13.66 -3.81
C PHE A 706 -2.18 12.54 -4.60
N GLU A 707 -1.43 11.87 -5.47
CA GLU A 707 -1.93 10.70 -6.21
C GLU A 707 -2.25 9.50 -5.29
N LYS A 708 -1.49 9.33 -4.21
CA LYS A 708 -1.64 8.18 -3.28
C LYS A 708 -1.99 8.68 -1.88
N SER A 709 -2.70 7.84 -1.14
CA SER A 709 -3.12 8.15 0.24
C SER A 709 -1.98 8.16 1.26
N SER A 710 -0.80 7.63 0.90
CA SER A 710 0.34 7.60 1.83
C SER A 710 1.67 7.59 1.09
N GLY A 711 2.75 7.91 1.82
CA GLY A 711 4.12 7.73 1.35
C GLY A 711 4.79 8.98 0.80
N TYR A 712 4.21 10.17 0.92
CA TYR A 712 4.88 11.41 0.55
C TYR A 712 5.44 12.12 1.78
N LYS A 713 6.68 12.57 1.67
CA LYS A 713 7.34 13.54 2.55
C LYS A 713 7.53 14.82 1.77
N TYR A 714 7.13 15.94 2.33
CA TYR A 714 7.15 17.18 1.57
C TYR A 714 7.33 18.42 2.47
N ARG A 715 7.59 19.55 1.85
CA ARG A 715 7.68 20.85 2.48
C ARG A 715 7.02 21.90 1.59
N ILE A 716 6.30 22.83 2.21
CA ILE A 716 5.73 24.00 1.54
C ILE A 716 6.49 25.23 1.99
N GLN A 717 6.94 26.03 1.04
CA GLN A 717 7.69 27.27 1.27
C GLN A 717 7.05 28.42 0.48
N VAL A 718 7.17 29.60 1.02
CA VAL A 718 6.68 30.85 0.43
C VAL A 718 7.85 31.80 0.24
N SER A 719 7.89 32.50 -0.90
CA SER A 719 8.94 33.47 -1.20
C SER A 719 8.34 34.75 -1.78
N PRO A 720 8.85 35.92 -1.42
CA PRO A 720 8.49 37.17 -2.09
C PRO A 720 9.12 37.28 -3.48
N ASP A 721 10.25 36.61 -3.78
CA ASP A 721 11.16 36.93 -4.86
C ASP A 721 11.79 35.72 -5.60
N GLU A 722 11.39 34.48 -5.26
CA GLU A 722 11.90 33.20 -5.77
C GLU A 722 13.29 32.78 -5.24
N VAL A 723 13.93 33.61 -4.41
CA VAL A 723 15.26 33.36 -3.83
C VAL A 723 15.18 33.15 -2.32
N HIS A 724 14.51 34.03 -1.61
CA HIS A 724 14.37 33.99 -0.16
C HIS A 724 13.13 33.22 0.24
N TRP A 725 13.31 31.95 0.63
CA TRP A 725 12.23 31.03 0.94
C TRP A 725 12.03 30.89 2.46
N GLN A 726 10.80 31.06 2.91
CA GLN A 726 10.39 30.79 4.29
C GLN A 726 9.46 29.56 4.28
N THR A 727 9.60 28.72 5.31
CA THR A 727 8.78 27.50 5.43
C THR A 727 7.40 27.86 5.97
N LEU A 728 6.35 27.50 5.23
CA LEU A 728 4.96 27.51 5.65
C LEU A 728 4.63 26.23 6.44
N ALA A 729 5.01 25.08 5.89
CA ALA A 729 4.79 23.78 6.51
C ALA A 729 5.93 22.81 6.19
N ASP A 730 6.30 21.97 7.15
CA ASP A 730 7.35 20.96 7.01
C ASP A 730 6.86 19.56 7.42
N HIS A 731 6.63 18.70 6.44
CA HIS A 731 6.22 17.30 6.59
C HIS A 731 7.33 16.35 6.12
N THR A 732 8.60 16.77 6.18
CA THR A 732 9.75 15.96 5.68
C THR A 732 10.12 14.79 6.59
N SER A 733 9.66 14.79 7.84
CA SER A 733 9.94 13.73 8.82
C SER A 733 8.91 12.60 8.84
N VAL A 734 7.68 12.84 8.35
CA VAL A 734 6.55 11.90 8.44
C VAL A 734 5.90 11.75 7.06
N ASN A 735 5.52 10.51 6.72
CA ASN A 735 4.75 10.28 5.50
C ASN A 735 3.30 10.76 5.64
N THR A 736 2.70 11.21 4.53
CA THR A 736 1.25 11.46 4.46
C THR A 736 0.47 10.19 4.80
N THR A 737 -0.72 10.37 5.38
CA THR A 737 -1.64 9.28 5.75
C THR A 737 -2.98 9.35 5.02
N ALA A 738 -3.19 10.38 4.22
CA ALA A 738 -4.37 10.61 3.38
C ALA A 738 -3.96 11.17 2.01
N MET A 739 -4.83 11.06 1.02
CA MET A 739 -4.58 11.67 -0.31
C MET A 739 -4.54 13.19 -0.20
N THR A 740 -5.46 13.78 0.56
CA THR A 740 -5.50 15.22 0.77
C THR A 740 -4.95 15.59 2.13
N ASP A 741 -3.94 16.45 2.14
CA ASP A 741 -3.29 16.95 3.34
C ASP A 741 -3.52 18.47 3.48
N TYR A 742 -3.66 18.91 4.72
CA TYR A 742 -4.05 20.26 5.09
C TYR A 742 -2.95 20.90 5.93
N SER A 743 -2.33 21.94 5.41
CA SER A 743 -1.26 22.69 6.08
C SER A 743 -1.75 24.09 6.41
N HIS A 744 -1.86 24.44 7.67
CA HIS A 744 -2.26 25.76 8.14
C HIS A 744 -1.31 26.28 9.20
N THR A 745 -1.07 27.59 9.24
CA THR A 745 -0.26 28.26 10.25
C THR A 745 -0.96 29.50 10.79
N ALA A 746 -0.83 29.73 12.10
CA ALA A 746 -1.32 30.95 12.75
C ALA A 746 -0.43 32.19 12.47
N ASP A 747 0.81 31.96 12.00
CA ASP A 747 1.77 32.99 11.62
C ASP A 747 1.93 33.01 10.09
N PRO A 748 1.14 33.81 9.35
CA PRO A 748 1.17 33.86 7.91
C PRO A 748 2.55 34.22 7.35
N VAL A 749 2.92 33.62 6.24
CA VAL A 749 4.20 33.86 5.56
C VAL A 749 3.98 34.77 4.34
N ALA A 750 4.67 35.93 4.34
CA ALA A 750 4.55 36.86 3.25
C ALA A 750 5.27 36.40 1.98
N GLY A 751 4.56 36.39 0.84
CA GLY A 751 5.20 36.09 -0.44
C GLY A 751 4.24 36.07 -1.64
N ARG A 752 4.85 35.99 -2.82
CA ARG A 752 4.18 35.84 -4.11
C ARG A 752 4.30 34.44 -4.66
N PHE A 753 5.40 33.75 -4.37
CA PHE A 753 5.68 32.44 -4.91
C PHE A 753 5.49 31.40 -3.82
N VAL A 754 4.80 30.32 -4.15
CA VAL A 754 4.59 29.18 -3.23
C VAL A 754 5.15 27.94 -3.88
N ARG A 755 6.08 27.25 -3.21
CA ARG A 755 6.72 26.03 -3.69
C ARG A 755 6.38 24.87 -2.77
N LEU A 756 5.88 23.80 -3.36
CA LEU A 756 5.77 22.50 -2.71
C LEU A 756 6.92 21.62 -3.22
N THR A 757 7.74 21.11 -2.30
CA THR A 757 8.86 20.21 -2.59
C THR A 757 8.57 18.85 -1.98
N VAL A 758 8.44 17.84 -2.80
CA VAL A 758 8.41 16.43 -2.38
C VAL A 758 9.85 15.99 -2.12
N THR A 759 10.16 15.64 -0.89
CA THR A 759 11.50 15.24 -0.44
C THR A 759 11.69 13.74 -0.33
N GLY A 760 10.59 12.97 -0.44
CA GLY A 760 10.59 11.51 -0.46
C GLY A 760 9.22 11.00 -0.87
N SER A 761 9.22 9.92 -1.66
CA SER A 761 8.02 9.25 -2.12
C SER A 761 8.20 7.74 -2.08
N SER A 762 7.15 7.00 -1.69
CA SER A 762 7.13 5.54 -1.77
C SER A 762 6.69 5.07 -3.17
N GLY A 763 7.51 5.35 -4.21
CA GLY A 763 7.15 4.97 -5.58
C GLY A 763 7.70 5.92 -6.64
N ASN A 764 6.89 6.35 -7.59
CA ASN A 764 7.31 7.04 -8.82
C ASN A 764 7.64 8.53 -8.69
N GLY A 765 8.05 9.02 -7.50
CA GLY A 765 8.38 10.43 -7.30
C GLY A 765 7.15 11.31 -7.02
N GLY A 766 7.33 12.64 -7.12
CA GLY A 766 6.26 13.61 -6.86
C GLY A 766 5.10 13.48 -7.86
N SER A 767 3.88 13.33 -7.33
CA SER A 767 2.65 13.31 -8.13
C SER A 767 1.49 13.95 -7.36
N ILE A 768 0.90 14.99 -7.94
CA ILE A 768 -0.05 15.88 -7.27
C ILE A 768 -1.24 16.13 -8.20
N PHE A 769 -2.45 15.85 -7.71
CA PHE A 769 -3.69 16.17 -8.42
C PHE A 769 -4.06 17.65 -8.27
N ASP A 770 -3.94 18.21 -7.05
CA ASP A 770 -4.38 19.58 -6.80
C ASP A 770 -3.54 20.22 -5.69
N PHE A 771 -3.22 21.50 -5.88
CA PHE A 771 -2.47 22.32 -4.92
C PHE A 771 -3.14 23.67 -4.76
N GLN A 772 -3.89 23.84 -3.69
CA GLN A 772 -4.59 25.06 -3.34
C GLN A 772 -3.79 25.87 -2.32
N VAL A 773 -3.84 27.20 -2.44
CA VAL A 773 -3.14 28.14 -1.56
C VAL A 773 -4.13 29.15 -1.02
N TYR A 774 -4.06 29.42 0.29
CA TYR A 774 -4.93 30.35 0.99
C TYR A 774 -4.12 31.40 1.72
N GLY A 775 -4.75 32.57 1.90
CA GLY A 775 -4.13 33.74 2.54
C GLY A 775 -4.89 35.01 2.23
N THR A 776 -4.39 36.11 2.76
CA THR A 776 -4.98 37.45 2.57
C THR A 776 -4.12 38.33 1.67
N PRO A 777 -4.71 39.19 0.81
CA PRO A 777 -3.93 40.09 -0.01
C PRO A 777 -3.10 41.04 0.89
N ARG A 778 -1.80 41.10 0.60
CA ARG A 778 -0.92 42.08 1.26
C ARG A 778 -1.00 43.40 0.50
N ALA A 779 -1.19 44.49 1.26
CA ALA A 779 -1.18 45.83 0.65
C ALA A 779 0.15 46.03 -0.09
N PRO A 780 0.13 46.58 -1.33
CA PRO A 780 1.38 46.94 -2.01
C PRO A 780 2.20 47.85 -1.11
N GLY A 781 3.52 47.62 -1.09
CA GLY A 781 4.45 48.55 -0.41
C GLY A 781 4.26 49.97 -0.95
N SER A 782 4.63 50.95 -0.19
CA SER A 782 4.59 52.39 -0.60
C SER A 782 5.64 52.67 -1.69
N ASP A 783 6.51 51.77 -1.98
CA ASP A 783 7.53 51.88 -3.00
C ASP A 783 6.99 51.53 -4.39
N HIS A 784 7.12 52.43 -5.33
CA HIS A 784 6.70 52.33 -6.73
C HIS A 784 7.85 52.71 -7.67
N THR A 785 9.07 52.86 -7.13
CA THR A 785 10.26 53.18 -7.92
C THR A 785 10.90 51.90 -8.37
N ALA A 786 11.15 51.75 -9.63
CA ALA A 786 11.85 50.55 -10.13
C ALA A 786 13.37 50.75 -10.01
N PRO A 787 14.14 49.69 -9.76
CA PRO A 787 15.60 49.75 -9.78
C PRO A 787 16.15 50.29 -11.11
N ALA A 788 17.31 50.88 -11.05
CA ALA A 788 18.05 51.19 -12.28
C ALA A 788 18.40 49.91 -13.04
N ALA A 789 18.44 49.96 -14.37
CA ALA A 789 18.88 48.80 -15.16
C ALA A 789 20.28 48.36 -14.72
N PRO A 790 20.52 47.04 -14.54
CA PRO A 790 21.85 46.51 -14.26
C PRO A 790 22.87 46.88 -15.36
N GLY A 791 24.14 46.96 -15.00
CA GLY A 791 25.20 47.12 -16.00
C GLY A 791 25.21 45.96 -16.99
N GLN A 792 25.83 46.19 -18.17
CA GLN A 792 25.98 45.14 -19.20
C GLN A 792 26.71 43.92 -18.61
N PRO A 793 26.13 42.70 -18.73
CA PRO A 793 26.81 41.49 -18.26
C PRO A 793 28.11 41.21 -18.96
N THR A 794 29.02 40.53 -18.28
CA THR A 794 30.22 39.92 -18.83
C THR A 794 30.03 38.43 -18.82
N VAL A 795 30.32 37.79 -19.95
CA VAL A 795 30.21 36.32 -20.07
C VAL A 795 31.62 35.75 -20.27
N LYS A 796 32.05 34.90 -19.35
CA LYS A 796 33.32 34.19 -19.37
C LYS A 796 33.06 32.72 -19.65
N PRO A 797 33.41 32.20 -20.83
CA PRO A 797 33.39 30.75 -21.05
C PRO A 797 34.38 30.04 -20.13
N LEU A 798 33.95 28.93 -19.55
CA LEU A 798 34.75 28.01 -18.74
C LEU A 798 35.00 26.71 -19.48
N LEU A 799 33.99 26.28 -20.25
CA LEU A 799 33.98 25.11 -21.12
C LEU A 799 33.16 25.45 -22.38
N PRO A 800 33.23 24.67 -23.45
CA PRO A 800 32.40 24.87 -24.64
C PRO A 800 30.87 24.86 -24.35
N SER A 801 30.47 24.23 -23.25
CA SER A 801 29.08 24.14 -22.82
C SER A 801 28.75 24.85 -21.49
N LEU A 802 29.69 25.61 -20.90
CA LEU A 802 29.58 26.22 -19.58
C LEU A 802 30.21 27.63 -19.57
N ALA A 803 29.51 28.60 -19.02
CA ALA A 803 29.99 29.97 -18.87
C ALA A 803 29.54 30.60 -17.54
N ASP A 804 30.37 31.49 -17.00
CA ASP A 804 30.00 32.38 -15.92
C ASP A 804 29.52 33.71 -16.51
N VAL A 805 28.33 34.12 -16.12
CA VAL A 805 27.73 35.42 -16.45
C VAL A 805 27.76 36.28 -15.19
N SER A 806 28.41 37.45 -15.25
CA SER A 806 28.53 38.38 -14.13
C SER A 806 28.15 39.80 -14.56
N TRP A 807 27.60 40.58 -13.64
CA TRP A 807 27.14 41.94 -13.91
C TRP A 807 27.40 42.87 -12.74
N PRO A 808 27.52 44.17 -12.99
CA PRO A 808 27.60 45.18 -11.94
C PRO A 808 26.28 45.33 -11.20
N ASP A 809 26.33 45.62 -9.89
CA ASP A 809 25.15 45.88 -9.06
C ASP A 809 24.26 46.98 -9.66
N ALA A 810 22.95 46.76 -9.60
CA ALA A 810 21.99 47.81 -9.86
C ALA A 810 21.71 48.62 -8.57
N THR A 811 21.25 49.83 -8.73
CA THR A 811 20.89 50.71 -7.59
C THR A 811 19.38 50.96 -7.56
N ASP A 812 18.87 51.14 -6.33
CA ASP A 812 17.49 51.41 -6.05
C ASP A 812 17.37 52.26 -4.73
N ASP A 813 16.26 52.97 -4.55
CA ASP A 813 16.06 53.81 -3.36
C ASP A 813 15.70 53.01 -2.09
N THR A 814 15.14 51.81 -2.26
CA THR A 814 14.88 50.82 -1.18
C THR A 814 15.80 49.63 -1.22
N GLY A 815 16.58 49.45 -2.28
CA GLY A 815 17.54 48.38 -2.48
C GLY A 815 17.07 47.27 -3.39
N VAL A 816 17.99 46.73 -4.16
CA VAL A 816 17.77 45.57 -5.07
C VAL A 816 17.82 44.28 -4.24
N THR A 817 16.81 43.42 -4.40
CA THR A 817 16.72 42.16 -3.72
C THR A 817 17.13 40.97 -4.58
N THR A 818 16.80 40.99 -5.89
CA THR A 818 17.12 39.90 -6.81
C THR A 818 17.37 40.38 -8.23
N TYR A 819 17.99 39.49 -9.02
CA TYR A 819 18.23 39.66 -10.43
C TYR A 819 17.62 38.49 -11.23
N GLY A 820 16.80 38.78 -12.23
CA GLY A 820 16.36 37.84 -13.24
C GLY A 820 17.37 37.78 -14.39
N VAL A 821 17.93 36.62 -14.69
CA VAL A 821 18.88 36.42 -15.80
C VAL A 821 18.15 35.80 -16.98
N TYR A 822 18.36 36.38 -18.16
CA TYR A 822 17.70 35.95 -19.40
C TYR A 822 18.75 35.53 -20.44
N GLN A 823 18.50 34.42 -21.09
CA GLN A 823 19.25 33.90 -22.22
C GLN A 823 18.34 33.90 -23.45
N ASP A 824 18.73 34.57 -24.53
CA ASP A 824 17.96 34.70 -25.77
C ASP A 824 16.50 35.14 -25.53
N GLY A 825 16.31 36.05 -24.56
CA GLY A 825 15.00 36.58 -24.16
C GLY A 825 14.16 35.69 -23.23
N LYS A 826 14.60 34.47 -22.91
CA LYS A 826 13.94 33.57 -21.97
C LYS A 826 14.64 33.65 -20.60
N ARG A 827 13.86 33.85 -19.52
CA ARG A 827 14.40 33.83 -18.15
C ARG A 827 14.91 32.42 -17.81
N ILE A 828 16.17 32.32 -17.41
CA ILE A 828 16.83 31.06 -17.04
C ILE A 828 17.05 30.92 -15.53
N ALA A 829 17.15 32.05 -14.80
CA ALA A 829 17.35 32.02 -13.35
C ALA A 829 16.86 33.31 -12.68
N VAL A 830 16.64 33.24 -11.37
CA VAL A 830 16.55 34.36 -10.42
C VAL A 830 17.59 34.12 -9.33
N THR A 831 18.35 35.15 -8.97
CA THR A 831 19.42 35.08 -7.96
C THR A 831 19.59 36.42 -7.23
N ASP A 832 20.06 36.39 -6.01
CA ASP A 832 20.49 37.58 -5.24
C ASP A 832 21.96 37.92 -5.48
N ALA A 833 22.70 37.00 -6.09
CA ALA A 833 24.10 37.24 -6.49
C ALA A 833 24.19 38.06 -7.79
N THR A 834 25.33 38.65 -8.03
CA THR A 834 25.66 39.35 -9.28
C THR A 834 26.44 38.48 -10.28
N THR A 835 26.36 37.17 -10.08
CA THR A 835 26.98 36.16 -10.94
C THR A 835 26.06 34.93 -11.06
N LEU A 836 26.10 34.29 -12.23
CA LEU A 836 25.37 33.05 -12.50
C LEU A 836 26.23 32.15 -13.39
N ARG A 837 26.36 30.89 -12.98
CA ARG A 837 26.97 29.84 -13.83
C ARG A 837 25.89 29.20 -14.70
N VAL A 838 26.04 29.27 -16.01
CA VAL A 838 25.09 28.77 -17.00
C VAL A 838 25.71 27.54 -17.71
N SER A 839 25.03 26.39 -17.58
CA SER A 839 25.41 25.11 -18.21
C SER A 839 24.49 24.75 -19.38
N GLY A 840 24.85 23.71 -20.14
CA GLY A 840 24.03 23.22 -21.26
C GLY A 840 24.08 24.11 -22.49
N LEU A 841 25.04 24.97 -22.59
CA LEU A 841 25.31 25.77 -23.78
C LEU A 841 25.86 24.87 -24.91
N THR A 842 25.56 25.24 -26.16
CA THR A 842 26.02 24.50 -27.34
C THR A 842 27.31 25.12 -27.85
N PRO A 843 28.37 24.34 -28.08
CA PRO A 843 29.59 24.85 -28.70
C PRO A 843 29.29 25.58 -30.02
N GLU A 844 30.07 26.62 -30.32
CA GLU A 844 30.00 27.45 -31.54
C GLU A 844 28.66 28.21 -31.75
N LYS A 845 27.70 28.06 -30.83
CA LYS A 845 26.42 28.80 -30.89
C LYS A 845 26.56 30.17 -30.22
N GLU A 846 25.92 31.16 -30.85
CA GLU A 846 25.76 32.49 -30.27
C GLU A 846 24.63 32.57 -29.28
N TYR A 847 24.86 33.19 -28.12
CA TYR A 847 23.89 33.46 -27.06
C TYR A 847 23.90 34.93 -26.69
N SER A 848 22.73 35.43 -26.28
CA SER A 848 22.51 36.78 -25.80
C SER A 848 22.04 36.74 -24.34
N PHE A 849 22.76 37.37 -23.42
CA PHE A 849 22.42 37.46 -22.01
C PHE A 849 22.01 38.87 -21.61
N THR A 850 20.85 39.02 -20.93
CA THR A 850 20.41 40.25 -20.29
C THR A 850 20.03 39.98 -18.85
N VAL A 851 20.07 41.02 -18.00
CA VAL A 851 19.73 40.94 -16.57
C VAL A 851 18.74 42.05 -16.23
N VAL A 852 17.76 41.73 -15.41
CA VAL A 852 16.74 42.65 -14.88
C VAL A 852 16.85 42.65 -13.36
N ALA A 853 16.94 43.80 -12.74
CA ALA A 853 16.94 43.96 -11.26
C ALA A 853 15.50 44.02 -10.74
N ARG A 854 15.30 43.58 -9.48
CA ARG A 854 14.04 43.65 -8.78
C ARG A 854 14.27 44.10 -7.33
N ASP A 855 13.43 45.00 -6.82
CA ASP A 855 13.38 45.42 -5.42
C ASP A 855 12.46 44.55 -4.54
N ALA A 856 12.31 44.90 -3.27
CA ALA A 856 11.44 44.22 -2.31
C ALA A 856 9.93 44.46 -2.57
N ALA A 857 9.57 45.54 -3.27
CA ALA A 857 8.21 45.85 -3.67
C ALA A 857 7.84 45.17 -5.01
N LEU A 858 8.77 44.42 -5.62
CA LEU A 858 8.69 43.72 -6.89
C LEU A 858 8.64 44.63 -8.12
N ASN A 859 9.01 45.90 -7.97
CA ASN A 859 9.24 46.74 -9.13
C ASN A 859 10.46 46.18 -9.90
N THR A 860 10.39 46.18 -11.21
CA THR A 860 11.42 45.62 -12.07
C THR A 860 12.06 46.70 -12.92
N SER A 861 13.38 46.67 -13.01
CA SER A 861 14.13 47.54 -13.90
C SER A 861 13.88 47.26 -15.38
N ASP A 862 14.26 48.18 -16.24
CA ASP A 862 14.54 47.86 -17.63
C ASP A 862 15.66 46.79 -17.73
N PRO A 863 15.67 45.95 -18.79
CA PRO A 863 16.76 44.99 -19.00
C PRO A 863 18.10 45.70 -19.20
N SER A 864 19.17 45.09 -18.72
CA SER A 864 20.53 45.50 -19.06
C SER A 864 20.77 45.51 -20.58
N ARG A 865 21.84 46.14 -21.03
CA ARG A 865 22.34 45.90 -22.38
C ARG A 865 22.74 44.43 -22.54
N ALA A 866 22.45 43.86 -23.70
CA ALA A 866 22.75 42.46 -23.97
C ALA A 866 24.27 42.25 -24.06
N ALA A 867 24.75 41.18 -23.42
CA ALA A 867 26.06 40.62 -23.69
C ALA A 867 25.88 39.47 -24.69
N VAL A 868 26.51 39.60 -25.83
CA VAL A 868 26.46 38.57 -26.89
C VAL A 868 27.80 37.83 -26.91
N ILE A 869 27.75 36.50 -26.91
CA ILE A 869 28.94 35.62 -26.96
C ILE A 869 28.66 34.45 -27.88
N THR A 870 29.65 34.12 -28.70
CA THR A 870 29.68 32.81 -29.38
C THR A 870 30.51 31.85 -28.52
N MET A 871 29.92 30.72 -28.10
CA MET A 871 30.62 29.74 -27.29
C MET A 871 31.83 29.16 -28.05
N PRO A 872 32.90 28.79 -27.34
CA PRO A 872 34.07 28.16 -27.97
C PRO A 872 33.71 26.84 -28.66
N ALA A 873 34.53 26.47 -29.67
CA ALA A 873 34.45 25.16 -30.29
C ALA A 873 34.82 24.06 -29.27
N ASP A 874 34.23 22.89 -29.40
CA ASP A 874 34.57 21.75 -28.55
C ASP A 874 35.91 21.14 -29.01
N HIS A 875 36.98 21.44 -28.31
CA HIS A 875 38.32 20.92 -28.51
C HIS A 875 38.81 20.16 -27.29
N ASP A 876 38.22 18.98 -27.04
CA ASP A 876 38.68 18.11 -25.95
C ASP A 876 40.13 17.62 -26.27
N LEU A 877 41.06 18.06 -25.44
CA LEU A 877 42.49 17.74 -25.54
C LEU A 877 42.79 16.28 -25.20
N ALA A 878 41.92 15.61 -24.45
CA ALA A 878 42.06 14.22 -24.05
C ALA A 878 41.43 13.23 -25.05
N LEU A 879 40.54 13.71 -25.94
CA LEU A 879 39.79 12.86 -26.87
C LEU A 879 40.71 11.95 -27.70
N LYS A 880 40.51 10.62 -27.56
CA LYS A 880 41.24 9.55 -28.27
C LYS A 880 42.78 9.62 -28.10
N LYS A 881 43.24 10.18 -26.97
CA LYS A 881 44.66 10.20 -26.62
C LYS A 881 45.09 8.87 -25.99
N PRO A 882 46.41 8.56 -26.03
CA PRO A 882 46.91 7.39 -25.34
C PRO A 882 46.60 7.47 -23.83
N VAL A 883 46.11 6.39 -23.30
CA VAL A 883 45.68 6.30 -21.92
C VAL A 883 46.14 5.00 -21.28
N THR A 884 46.51 5.06 -20.00
CA THR A 884 46.91 3.91 -19.19
C THR A 884 46.17 3.96 -17.85
N ALA A 885 46.00 2.82 -17.21
CA ALA A 885 45.37 2.74 -15.91
C ALA A 885 46.06 1.74 -14.99
N SER A 886 45.77 1.83 -13.70
CA SER A 886 46.29 0.88 -12.69
C SER A 886 45.81 -0.55 -12.93
N SER A 887 44.60 -0.71 -13.46
CA SER A 887 43.98 -1.98 -13.86
C SER A 887 42.74 -1.69 -14.70
N ASP A 888 42.18 -2.70 -15.33
CA ASP A 888 40.88 -2.63 -16.00
C ASP A 888 40.07 -3.91 -15.73
N SER A 889 38.76 -3.84 -15.94
CA SER A 889 37.87 -4.97 -15.94
C SER A 889 37.49 -5.37 -17.38
N ASP A 890 37.14 -6.65 -17.58
CA ASP A 890 36.78 -7.19 -18.91
C ASP A 890 35.82 -6.27 -19.67
N GLY A 891 36.30 -5.76 -20.82
CA GLY A 891 35.54 -4.90 -21.71
C GLY A 891 35.43 -3.42 -21.29
N ASN A 892 35.90 -3.02 -20.11
CA ASN A 892 35.90 -1.63 -19.62
C ASN A 892 37.34 -1.09 -19.57
N ILE A 893 37.98 -1.08 -20.74
CA ILE A 893 39.38 -0.72 -20.94
C ILE A 893 39.60 0.80 -20.79
N PRO A 894 40.83 1.26 -20.47
CA PRO A 894 41.13 2.68 -20.24
C PRO A 894 40.75 3.62 -21.40
N GLU A 895 40.86 3.18 -22.64
CA GLU A 895 40.57 3.97 -23.84
C GLU A 895 39.11 4.45 -23.89
N LYS A 896 38.20 3.76 -23.19
CA LYS A 896 36.78 4.12 -23.11
C LYS A 896 36.51 5.34 -22.24
N ALA A 897 37.44 5.79 -21.46
CA ALA A 897 37.30 7.01 -20.68
C ALA A 897 37.73 8.27 -21.45
N VAL A 898 38.14 8.15 -22.71
CA VAL A 898 38.52 9.26 -23.58
C VAL A 898 38.07 9.05 -25.03
N ASP A 899 37.03 8.22 -25.26
CA ASP A 899 36.57 7.88 -26.62
C ASP A 899 35.47 8.84 -27.14
N GLY A 900 34.90 9.66 -26.27
CA GLY A 900 33.82 10.61 -26.55
C GLY A 900 32.45 9.99 -26.51
N ASP A 901 32.30 8.78 -25.95
CA ASP A 901 31.03 8.05 -25.86
C ASP A 901 30.61 7.80 -24.38
N LEU A 902 29.70 8.62 -23.88
CA LEU A 902 29.17 8.50 -22.53
C LEU A 902 28.40 7.21 -22.26
N SER A 903 28.25 6.30 -23.23
CA SER A 903 27.69 4.97 -23.04
C SER A 903 28.73 3.90 -22.72
N THR A 904 30.03 4.21 -22.92
CA THR A 904 31.17 3.33 -22.61
C THR A 904 31.94 3.86 -21.39
N ARG A 905 32.75 3.04 -20.75
CA ARG A 905 33.55 3.48 -19.59
C ARG A 905 34.82 2.68 -19.39
N TRP A 906 35.77 3.28 -18.68
CA TRP A 906 36.79 2.54 -17.95
C TRP A 906 36.28 2.14 -16.59
N ALA A 907 36.61 0.93 -16.12
CA ALA A 907 36.41 0.52 -14.74
C ALA A 907 37.61 -0.30 -14.25
N GLN A 908 38.04 -0.08 -13.01
CA GLN A 908 39.14 -0.86 -12.43
C GLN A 908 38.80 -2.34 -12.35
N GLY A 909 39.80 -3.21 -12.25
CA GLY A 909 39.62 -4.66 -12.12
C GLY A 909 38.80 -5.04 -10.91
N ARG A 910 37.87 -5.99 -11.08
CA ARG A 910 36.93 -6.40 -10.02
C ARG A 910 37.66 -6.88 -8.77
N GLY A 911 37.20 -6.39 -7.61
CA GLY A 911 37.74 -6.82 -6.32
C GLY A 911 39.11 -6.24 -5.93
N LEU A 912 39.65 -5.32 -6.74
CA LEU A 912 40.85 -4.60 -6.36
C LEU A 912 40.49 -3.41 -5.46
N PRO A 913 41.29 -3.12 -4.42
CA PRO A 913 41.04 -1.98 -3.53
C PRO A 913 41.47 -0.67 -4.17
N ASP A 914 40.91 0.44 -3.69
CA ASP A 914 41.44 1.77 -3.94
C ASP A 914 42.81 1.94 -3.25
N PRO A 915 43.71 2.81 -3.76
CA PRO A 915 43.49 3.73 -4.89
C PRO A 915 43.65 3.07 -6.26
N SER A 916 42.82 3.51 -7.20
CA SER A 916 42.95 3.19 -8.63
C SER A 916 43.16 4.46 -9.43
N TRP A 917 43.86 4.38 -10.55
CA TRP A 917 44.15 5.57 -11.35
C TRP A 917 44.01 5.30 -12.84
N ILE A 918 43.73 6.40 -13.56
CA ILE A 918 43.79 6.49 -15.02
C ILE A 918 44.62 7.70 -15.41
N GLN A 919 45.46 7.55 -16.41
CA GLN A 919 46.40 8.57 -16.88
C GLN A 919 46.32 8.74 -18.39
N VAL A 920 46.15 9.99 -18.84
CA VAL A 920 46.09 10.39 -20.26
C VAL A 920 47.41 11.07 -20.66
N ASP A 921 47.99 10.69 -21.80
CA ASP A 921 49.10 11.40 -22.44
C ASP A 921 48.57 12.32 -23.56
N LEU A 922 48.49 13.61 -23.32
CA LEU A 922 48.05 14.62 -24.30
C LEU A 922 48.95 14.71 -25.54
N GLY A 923 50.13 14.03 -25.53
CA GLY A 923 51.06 13.89 -26.62
C GLY A 923 52.11 15.00 -26.74
N LYS A 924 51.90 16.13 -26.08
CA LYS A 924 52.86 17.27 -25.99
C LYS A 924 52.47 18.15 -24.80
N ASP A 925 53.38 19.00 -24.41
CA ASP A 925 53.07 20.06 -23.45
C ASP A 925 51.94 20.93 -23.98
N THR A 926 50.83 21.00 -23.24
CA THR A 926 49.61 21.67 -23.62
C THR A 926 49.12 22.53 -22.43
N SER A 927 48.60 23.71 -22.71
CA SER A 927 47.91 24.53 -21.70
C SER A 927 46.56 23.90 -21.34
N VAL A 928 46.34 23.59 -20.07
CA VAL A 928 45.11 23.03 -19.56
C VAL A 928 44.56 23.96 -18.49
N SER A 929 43.31 24.40 -18.63
CA SER A 929 42.58 25.27 -17.67
C SER A 929 41.45 24.53 -16.96
N SER A 930 40.90 23.48 -17.57
CA SER A 930 39.78 22.75 -16.99
C SER A 930 39.78 21.28 -17.38
N VAL A 931 39.27 20.46 -16.45
CA VAL A 931 39.06 19.03 -16.65
C VAL A 931 37.64 18.68 -16.24
N VAL A 932 36.96 17.87 -17.06
CA VAL A 932 35.63 17.34 -16.76
C VAL A 932 35.73 15.83 -16.56
N THR A 933 35.28 15.35 -15.43
CA THR A 933 35.25 13.92 -15.11
C THR A 933 33.81 13.45 -14.96
N THR A 934 33.38 12.47 -15.76
CA THR A 934 32.06 11.84 -15.67
C THR A 934 32.19 10.44 -15.10
N PHE A 935 31.81 10.28 -13.83
CA PHE A 935 31.80 9.00 -13.13
C PHE A 935 30.57 8.13 -13.47
N GLU A 936 30.64 6.84 -13.17
CA GLU A 936 29.51 5.92 -13.35
C GLU A 936 28.32 6.27 -12.45
N LEU A 937 28.57 6.60 -11.21
CA LEU A 937 27.56 6.94 -10.20
C LEU A 937 27.62 8.42 -9.83
N PRO A 938 26.48 9.02 -9.43
CA PRO A 938 26.45 10.45 -9.08
C PRO A 938 27.14 10.77 -7.74
N SER A 939 27.39 9.77 -6.90
CA SER A 939 27.98 9.99 -5.57
C SER A 939 28.90 8.86 -5.17
N GLY A 940 29.74 9.13 -4.17
CA GLY A 940 30.54 8.10 -3.49
C GLY A 940 31.98 7.95 -4.00
N TYR A 941 32.46 8.85 -4.85
CA TYR A 941 33.86 8.87 -5.27
C TYR A 941 34.62 9.97 -4.53
N LYS A 942 35.83 9.63 -4.06
CA LYS A 942 36.88 10.55 -3.62
C LYS A 942 38.03 10.45 -4.59
N TYR A 943 38.54 11.57 -5.07
CA TYR A 943 39.59 11.53 -6.10
C TYR A 943 40.59 12.68 -5.99
N LEU A 944 41.76 12.45 -6.57
CA LEU A 944 42.80 13.43 -6.78
C LEU A 944 43.06 13.55 -8.28
N LEU A 945 43.05 14.77 -8.81
CA LEU A 945 43.44 15.07 -10.19
C LEU A 945 44.79 15.74 -10.18
N GLU A 946 45.72 15.20 -10.92
CA GLU A 946 47.12 15.66 -11.01
C GLU A 946 47.55 15.91 -12.46
N TYR A 947 48.50 16.77 -12.66
CA TYR A 947 49.10 17.02 -13.94
C TYR A 947 50.64 16.90 -13.89
N SER A 948 51.28 16.62 -15.03
CA SER A 948 52.73 16.48 -15.16
C SER A 948 53.20 16.82 -16.57
N ALA A 949 54.40 17.40 -16.72
CA ALA A 949 55.06 17.61 -18.01
C ALA A 949 55.91 16.39 -18.42
N ASP A 950 56.44 15.64 -17.45
CA ASP A 950 57.42 14.56 -17.68
C ASP A 950 56.89 13.15 -17.35
N GLY A 951 55.68 13.03 -16.77
CA GLY A 951 55.08 11.77 -16.32
C GLY A 951 55.70 11.21 -15.05
N VAL A 952 56.64 11.93 -14.41
CA VAL A 952 57.37 11.52 -13.21
C VAL A 952 57.07 12.45 -12.03
N THR A 953 57.16 13.75 -12.29
CA THR A 953 56.91 14.80 -11.28
C THR A 953 55.47 15.28 -11.42
N TRP A 954 54.66 15.08 -10.36
CA TRP A 954 53.22 15.37 -10.36
C TRP A 954 52.88 16.56 -9.48
N SER A 955 52.00 17.40 -9.95
CA SER A 955 51.44 18.53 -9.23
C SER A 955 49.93 18.38 -9.19
N THR A 956 49.31 18.80 -8.08
CA THR A 956 47.85 18.74 -7.93
C THR A 956 47.18 19.74 -8.87
N PHE A 957 46.21 19.25 -9.65
CA PHE A 957 45.26 20.07 -10.42
C PHE A 957 44.04 20.40 -9.58
N ASP A 958 43.46 19.36 -8.93
CA ASP A 958 42.29 19.49 -8.03
C ASP A 958 42.27 18.33 -7.01
N ASP A 959 41.77 18.57 -5.79
CA ASP A 959 41.81 17.60 -4.71
C ASP A 959 40.43 17.44 -4.06
N HIS A 960 39.76 16.33 -4.35
CA HIS A 960 38.51 15.88 -3.78
C HIS A 960 38.67 14.63 -2.91
N THR A 961 39.79 14.46 -2.24
CA THR A 961 40.07 13.28 -1.40
C THR A 961 39.36 13.32 -0.06
N SER A 962 38.92 14.49 0.40
CA SER A 962 38.21 14.68 1.68
C SER A 962 36.70 14.46 1.58
N GLU A 963 36.12 14.69 0.41
CA GLU A 963 34.64 14.68 0.21
C GLU A 963 34.24 13.74 -0.91
N ASN A 964 33.06 13.13 -0.77
CA ASN A 964 32.48 12.34 -1.83
C ASN A 964 31.87 13.23 -2.92
N THR A 965 31.92 12.78 -4.17
CA THR A 965 31.19 13.41 -5.27
C THR A 965 29.69 13.43 -4.96
N VAL A 966 29.00 14.47 -5.41
CA VAL A 966 27.53 14.64 -5.30
C VAL A 966 26.86 14.71 -6.67
N SER A 967 27.64 14.64 -7.74
CA SER A 967 27.19 14.68 -9.13
C SER A 967 27.93 13.66 -9.96
N LYS A 968 27.26 13.16 -11.01
CA LYS A 968 27.87 12.23 -11.96
C LYS A 968 28.99 12.92 -12.75
N THR A 969 28.78 14.19 -13.15
CA THR A 969 29.78 15.00 -13.83
C THR A 969 30.37 16.03 -12.87
N ASN A 970 31.67 16.06 -12.75
CA ASN A 970 32.45 16.95 -11.89
C ASN A 970 33.38 17.81 -12.72
N TYR A 971 33.50 19.07 -12.35
CA TYR A 971 34.25 20.09 -13.06
C TYR A 971 35.38 20.61 -12.19
N SER A 972 36.63 20.51 -12.71
CA SER A 972 37.82 21.01 -12.06
C SER A 972 38.38 22.18 -12.87
N PHE A 973 38.63 23.31 -12.23
CA PHE A 973 39.16 24.54 -12.88
C PHE A 973 40.38 25.04 -12.15
N VAL A 974 41.29 25.64 -12.89
CA VAL A 974 42.41 26.39 -12.34
C VAL A 974 42.35 27.85 -12.81
N ASP A 975 42.65 28.79 -11.90
CA ASP A 975 42.63 30.23 -12.22
C ASP A 975 43.69 30.62 -13.25
N THR A 976 44.80 29.92 -13.25
CA THR A 976 45.87 30.08 -14.20
C THR A 976 46.14 28.77 -14.90
N PRO A 977 46.02 28.70 -16.25
CA PRO A 977 46.24 27.47 -17.00
C PRO A 977 47.61 26.84 -16.69
N VAL A 978 47.61 25.52 -16.48
CA VAL A 978 48.86 24.77 -16.25
C VAL A 978 49.39 24.17 -17.52
N THR A 979 50.71 24.01 -17.60
CA THR A 979 51.33 23.29 -18.70
C THR A 979 51.43 21.82 -18.34
N ALA A 980 50.70 20.97 -19.07
CA ALA A 980 50.62 19.53 -18.84
C ALA A 980 50.82 18.74 -20.14
N ARG A 981 51.59 17.68 -20.10
CA ARG A 981 51.54 16.60 -21.08
C ARG A 981 50.75 15.43 -20.57
N TYR A 982 50.73 15.18 -19.26
CA TYR A 982 50.01 14.08 -18.64
C TYR A 982 49.02 14.61 -17.64
N LEU A 983 47.82 14.01 -17.67
CA LEU A 983 46.78 14.17 -16.63
C LEU A 983 46.52 12.82 -15.98
N ARG A 984 46.48 12.76 -14.67
CA ARG A 984 46.17 11.53 -13.93
C ARG A 984 45.07 11.80 -12.94
N LEU A 985 44.00 11.00 -13.04
CA LEU A 985 42.95 10.98 -12.04
C LEU A 985 43.10 9.72 -11.19
N THR A 986 43.28 9.91 -9.89
CA THR A 986 43.40 8.83 -8.90
C THR A 986 42.14 8.80 -8.05
N VAL A 987 41.35 7.74 -8.14
CA VAL A 987 40.23 7.48 -7.23
C VAL A 987 40.83 6.94 -5.93
N THR A 988 40.70 7.70 -4.84
CA THR A 988 41.26 7.39 -3.53
C THR A 988 40.28 6.70 -2.60
N GLY A 989 38.99 6.70 -2.95
CA GLY A 989 37.93 5.98 -2.27
C GLY A 989 36.65 5.92 -3.10
N SER A 990 36.00 4.78 -3.04
CA SER A 990 34.72 4.57 -3.71
C SER A 990 33.76 3.80 -2.80
N SER A 991 32.48 4.14 -2.84
CA SER A 991 31.43 3.50 -2.00
C SER A 991 31.01 2.13 -2.52
N TRP A 992 31.41 1.72 -3.76
CA TRP A 992 30.87 0.52 -4.42
C TRP A 992 31.96 -0.41 -5.02
N ASN A 993 32.51 -0.13 -6.18
CA ASN A 993 33.33 -1.12 -6.92
C ASN A 993 34.67 -0.57 -7.41
N GLY A 994 35.20 0.45 -6.76
CA GLY A 994 36.43 1.10 -7.22
C GLY A 994 36.21 2.14 -8.31
N GLY A 995 37.30 2.60 -8.95
CA GLY A 995 37.24 3.65 -9.98
C GLY A 995 36.47 3.23 -11.23
N SER A 996 35.46 4.02 -11.61
CA SER A 996 34.69 3.82 -12.84
C SER A 996 34.31 5.17 -13.45
N ILE A 997 34.77 5.42 -14.67
CA ILE A 997 34.70 6.71 -15.36
C ILE A 997 34.21 6.51 -16.78
N TYR A 998 33.10 7.20 -17.12
CA TYR A 998 32.60 7.24 -18.49
C TYR A 998 33.50 8.11 -19.38
N GLU A 999 33.90 9.31 -18.89
CA GLU A 999 34.65 10.21 -19.69
C GLU A 999 35.57 11.12 -18.83
N LEU A 1000 36.79 11.34 -19.27
CA LEU A 1000 37.75 12.32 -18.78
C LEU A 1000 38.10 13.26 -19.92
N GLN A 1001 37.64 14.49 -19.88
CA GLN A 1001 37.84 15.51 -20.89
C GLN A 1001 38.76 16.59 -20.35
N ALA A 1002 39.60 17.18 -21.20
CA ALA A 1002 40.51 18.26 -20.83
C ALA A 1002 40.41 19.42 -21.83
N TYR A 1003 40.43 20.64 -21.30
CA TYR A 1003 40.29 21.85 -22.13
C TYR A 1003 41.38 22.87 -21.80
N GLY A 1004 41.76 23.62 -22.82
CA GLY A 1004 42.65 24.76 -22.71
C GLY A 1004 41.92 26.03 -22.32
N ASP A 1005 42.66 27.15 -22.33
CA ASP A 1005 42.07 28.47 -22.08
C ASP A 1005 41.22 28.91 -23.30
N PHE A 1006 40.07 29.54 -23.04
CA PHE A 1006 39.12 30.01 -24.05
C PHE A 1006 39.10 31.53 -24.22
#